data_00ec96beb14dbef9c1733798e9e398fc
#
_entry.id   00ec96beb14dbef9c1733798e9e398fc
#
_cell.length_a   1.000
_cell.length_b   1.000
_cell.length_c   1.000
_cell.angle_alpha   90.00
_cell.angle_beta   90.00
_cell.angle_gamma   90.00
#
_symmetry.space_group_name_H-M   'P 1'
#
loop_
_entity.id
_entity.type
_entity.pdbx_description
1 polymer ?
#
loop_
_entity_poly.entity_id
_entity_poly.type
_entity_poly.pdbx_seq_one_letter_code
_entity_poly.pdbx_strand_id
1 'polypeptide(L)'
;MDKLYQMGSNFPDSLVVDPAVRNGEEFATKKLIGEITTRRVMSKILADVLNDDVRRIGVCGMGGIGKSTIMEHIYNHLKETNKFDWVIWVTASESHNVIQLQNDIAHKLDLDLKSNNIRDRAAKIMVEFKKRKRCVLILDDLWKAFDLKEVGIPEPGCKIVSTTRDLNVCRGMRCKHIKMELLLEDEARELFFHKMEDDVINNPFFKEIAEEVLQTCAQLPLAIVTMARSFQCLTEDYEWRDALEQLRTSLKGFDKIEEKVYKTLEFSYERLKEDELKQCLLHCALYHEDFEINKQELIEHLIDEGIIERMKSRQAEFDRGNSILNRLENACLLEGGIAYHIPERKLVKMHDLVRDMVLEVASPQFMVEGRLGLEDFSNEEKWREDLVKASLMYKGISTIPSNVSPRCPNLSTLLLQGNRSLKNVPDSLFEHLHGLKVLDLSYTGIKSLPNSVFSLEKLTAIRLKGCRRLKHMSSLAKLTALRKLDLGETKITEVPDGLEMLVKLTYLNLNAKNLKIMPLQILPKLSRLQFLRFSCIVKVKKEEIESLKKLENVWVRFDDLDEFCSFIRSLEERQLACYQIQVGKSVEDFDQKIEDVEKIVILEECNLRRGDESLVLPEDLQFLKLKTCEDLRSLCDVPSLKHVRELKKIRIEDCEGIEHVVSSTDSLQTLEILELLKLKNLRGLFRKERAASARVPLDTFSRLKNFFYL
;
A
#
# COMPACT_ATOMS: atom_id res chain seq x y z
N MET A 1 6.81 -14.56 38.73
CA MET A 1 6.54 -13.33 39.51
C MET A 1 7.81 -12.53 39.71
N ASP A 2 8.93 -13.11 40.15
CA ASP A 2 10.17 -12.33 40.33
C ASP A 2 10.74 -11.68 39.08
N LYS A 3 10.59 -12.28 37.90
CA LYS A 3 10.98 -11.67 36.62
C LYS A 3 10.12 -10.47 36.21
N LEU A 4 8.82 -10.49 36.48
CA LEU A 4 7.91 -9.37 36.22
C LEU A 4 8.08 -8.26 37.27
N TYR A 5 8.40 -8.62 38.52
CA TYR A 5 8.72 -7.63 39.54
C TYR A 5 10.09 -6.98 39.32
N GLN A 6 11.08 -7.75 38.84
CA GLN A 6 12.40 -7.22 38.46
C GLN A 6 12.34 -6.34 37.18
N MET A 7 11.43 -6.59 36.26
CA MET A 7 11.22 -5.69 35.13
C MET A 7 10.57 -4.37 35.55
N GLY A 8 9.73 -4.37 36.60
CA GLY A 8 9.12 -3.14 37.13
C GLY A 8 10.05 -2.28 38.01
N SER A 9 11.10 -2.87 38.59
CA SER A 9 12.05 -2.15 39.48
C SER A 9 13.26 -1.54 38.77
N ASN A 10 13.41 -1.77 37.46
CA ASN A 10 14.52 -1.24 36.66
C ASN A 10 14.14 -0.05 35.75
N PHE A 11 13.01 0.58 35.97
CA PHE A 11 12.70 1.85 35.30
C PHE A 11 13.35 3.02 36.06
N PRO A 12 14.16 3.86 35.41
CA PRO A 12 14.69 5.06 36.04
C PRO A 12 13.55 6.05 36.35
N ASP A 13 13.67 6.75 37.48
CA ASP A 13 12.70 7.70 38.03
C ASP A 13 12.42 8.96 37.16
N SER A 14 12.97 9.04 35.96
CA SER A 14 12.70 10.12 35.00
C SER A 14 12.23 9.53 33.67
N LEU A 15 10.91 9.42 33.50
CA LEU A 15 10.22 9.16 32.23
C LEU A 15 10.09 10.46 31.39
N VAL A 16 11.09 11.31 31.39
CA VAL A 16 11.27 12.30 30.35
C VAL A 16 12.35 11.75 29.41
N VAL A 17 11.93 10.89 28.51
CA VAL A 17 12.72 10.62 27.32
C VAL A 17 12.57 11.87 26.47
N ASP A 18 13.60 12.69 26.38
CA ASP A 18 13.74 13.60 25.25
C ASP A 18 13.43 12.77 23.99
N PRO A 19 12.53 13.27 23.10
CA PRO A 19 12.24 12.52 21.89
C PRO A 19 13.59 12.33 21.19
N ALA A 20 14.08 11.10 21.19
CA ALA A 20 15.27 10.74 20.44
C ALA A 20 15.03 11.29 19.03
N VAL A 21 15.97 12.10 18.55
CA VAL A 21 15.98 12.60 17.19
C VAL A 21 15.68 11.39 16.30
N ARG A 22 14.47 11.35 15.73
CA ARG A 22 14.04 10.26 14.83
C ARG A 22 14.85 10.41 13.55
N ASN A 23 16.09 9.93 13.56
CA ASN A 23 16.75 9.56 12.32
C ASN A 23 15.85 8.52 11.65
N GLY A 24 15.36 8.80 10.45
CA GLY A 24 14.52 7.88 9.69
C GLY A 24 15.09 6.45 9.76
N GLU A 25 14.28 5.42 9.57
CA GLU A 25 14.72 4.03 9.66
C GLU A 25 15.69 3.69 8.52
N GLU A 26 16.49 2.65 8.67
CA GLU A 26 17.41 2.17 7.65
C GLU A 26 16.67 1.46 6.52
N PHE A 27 17.18 1.57 5.30
CA PHE A 27 16.66 0.77 4.19
C PHE A 27 17.06 -0.70 4.35
N ALA A 28 16.15 -1.62 4.05
CA ALA A 28 16.46 -3.03 3.93
C ALA A 28 17.23 -3.27 2.62
N THR A 29 18.56 -3.19 2.69
CA THR A 29 19.41 -3.32 1.50
C THR A 29 19.69 -4.77 1.13
N LYS A 30 19.68 -5.08 -0.16
CA LYS A 30 20.14 -6.37 -0.70
C LYS A 30 21.67 -6.43 -0.64
N LYS A 31 22.24 -7.65 -0.51
CA LYS A 31 23.70 -7.84 -0.57
C LYS A 31 24.22 -7.29 -1.91
N LEU A 32 25.21 -6.40 -1.85
CA LEU A 32 25.89 -5.90 -3.03
C LEU A 32 26.72 -7.03 -3.66
N ILE A 33 26.48 -7.25 -4.96
CA ILE A 33 27.29 -8.12 -5.81
C ILE A 33 28.04 -7.19 -6.79
N GLY A 34 29.26 -7.53 -7.16
CA GLY A 34 30.11 -6.63 -7.93
C GLY A 34 30.95 -5.73 -7.00
N GLU A 35 31.71 -6.37 -6.10
CA GLU A 35 32.40 -5.65 -5.02
C GLU A 35 33.38 -4.59 -5.52
N ILE A 36 34.10 -4.81 -6.62
CA ILE A 36 35.17 -3.91 -7.08
C ILE A 36 34.58 -2.62 -7.63
N THR A 37 33.67 -2.73 -8.62
CA THR A 37 33.04 -1.55 -9.27
C THR A 37 32.17 -0.79 -8.28
N THR A 38 31.32 -1.52 -7.56
CA THR A 38 30.37 -0.92 -6.59
C THR A 38 31.08 -0.24 -5.44
N ARG A 39 32.08 -0.91 -4.81
CA ARG A 39 32.87 -0.29 -3.71
C ARG A 39 33.69 0.93 -4.18
N ARG A 40 34.22 0.88 -5.42
CA ARG A 40 34.95 2.01 -5.99
C ARG A 40 34.08 3.24 -6.17
N VAL A 41 32.88 3.06 -6.75
CA VAL A 41 31.91 4.16 -6.93
C VAL A 41 31.41 4.68 -5.58
N MET A 42 31.05 3.77 -4.68
CA MET A 42 30.59 4.09 -3.32
C MET A 42 31.64 4.91 -2.54
N SER A 43 32.93 4.50 -2.60
CA SER A 43 34.03 5.21 -1.96
C SER A 43 34.22 6.61 -2.52
N LYS A 44 34.07 6.81 -3.86
CA LYS A 44 34.13 8.13 -4.49
C LYS A 44 33.00 9.03 -3.99
N ILE A 45 31.77 8.52 -3.93
CA ILE A 45 30.59 9.27 -3.47
C ILE A 45 30.78 9.66 -2.00
N LEU A 46 31.15 8.71 -1.13
CA LEU A 46 31.37 8.94 0.29
C LEU A 46 32.51 9.96 0.53
N ALA A 47 33.60 9.86 -0.21
CA ALA A 47 34.69 10.85 -0.11
C ALA A 47 34.21 12.27 -0.43
N ASP A 48 33.39 12.43 -1.47
CA ASP A 48 32.83 13.74 -1.84
C ASP A 48 31.76 14.22 -0.86
N VAL A 49 30.92 13.32 -0.32
CA VAL A 49 29.94 13.67 0.73
C VAL A 49 30.64 14.14 2.01
N LEU A 50 31.77 13.54 2.35
CA LEU A 50 32.54 13.90 3.55
C LEU A 50 33.49 15.13 3.35
N ASN A 51 33.70 15.54 2.11
CA ASN A 51 34.53 16.71 1.79
C ASN A 51 33.71 18.01 1.91
N ASP A 52 34.11 18.91 2.79
CA ASP A 52 33.38 20.15 3.07
C ASP A 52 33.37 21.13 1.89
N ASP A 53 34.33 21.02 0.96
CA ASP A 53 34.38 21.85 -0.25
C ASP A 53 33.38 21.43 -1.30
N VAL A 54 32.90 20.17 -1.26
CA VAL A 54 31.90 19.61 -2.20
C VAL A 54 30.50 19.69 -1.59
N ARG A 55 29.66 20.55 -2.16
CA ARG A 55 28.30 20.78 -1.65
C ARG A 55 27.22 20.04 -2.42
N ARG A 56 27.43 19.84 -3.71
CA ARG A 56 26.46 19.18 -4.61
C ARG A 56 27.17 18.07 -5.39
N ILE A 57 26.63 16.87 -5.29
CA ILE A 57 27.15 15.66 -5.95
C ILE A 57 26.05 15.12 -6.85
N GLY A 58 26.37 14.82 -8.08
CA GLY A 58 25.47 14.23 -9.06
C GLY A 58 25.97 12.86 -9.50
N VAL A 59 25.25 11.80 -9.16
CA VAL A 59 25.54 10.43 -9.57
C VAL A 59 24.76 10.16 -10.87
N CYS A 60 25.49 10.08 -11.99
CA CYS A 60 24.89 9.96 -13.31
C CYS A 60 25.16 8.59 -13.93
N GLY A 61 24.14 7.99 -14.58
CA GLY A 61 24.25 6.73 -15.29
C GLY A 61 22.92 6.26 -15.83
N MET A 62 22.94 5.33 -16.80
CA MET A 62 21.76 4.80 -17.45
C MET A 62 20.79 4.12 -16.44
N GLY A 63 19.55 3.90 -16.86
CA GLY A 63 18.56 3.13 -16.10
C GLY A 63 19.08 1.72 -15.80
N GLY A 64 18.72 1.14 -14.67
CA GLY A 64 19.10 -0.22 -14.29
C GLY A 64 20.56 -0.48 -13.94
N ILE A 65 21.43 0.57 -13.90
CA ILE A 65 22.87 0.44 -13.56
C ILE A 65 23.11 0.33 -12.05
N GLY A 66 22.09 0.48 -11.21
CA GLY A 66 22.19 0.35 -9.75
C GLY A 66 22.44 1.65 -8.99
N LYS A 67 22.09 2.84 -9.54
CA LYS A 67 22.25 4.14 -8.86
C LYS A 67 21.54 4.17 -7.50
N SER A 68 20.25 3.90 -7.48
CA SER A 68 19.43 3.90 -6.25
C SER A 68 19.93 2.86 -5.26
N THR A 69 20.28 1.66 -5.72
CA THR A 69 20.84 0.60 -4.87
C THR A 69 22.11 1.03 -4.13
N ILE A 70 23.05 1.65 -4.85
CA ILE A 70 24.28 2.20 -4.20
C ILE A 70 23.92 3.31 -3.22
N MET A 71 22.99 4.17 -3.58
CA MET A 71 22.58 5.29 -2.72
C MET A 71 21.87 4.83 -1.46
N GLU A 72 21.09 3.75 -1.48
CA GLU A 72 20.50 3.13 -0.29
C GLU A 72 21.58 2.67 0.70
N HIS A 73 22.62 2.00 0.21
CA HIS A 73 23.77 1.63 1.04
C HIS A 73 24.51 2.83 1.61
N ILE A 74 24.68 3.89 0.80
CA ILE A 74 25.30 5.15 1.26
C ILE A 74 24.43 5.81 2.32
N TYR A 75 23.12 5.86 2.12
CA TYR A 75 22.17 6.41 3.08
C TYR A 75 22.30 5.73 4.45
N ASN A 76 22.25 4.38 4.48
CA ASN A 76 22.40 3.60 5.71
C ASN A 76 23.77 3.89 6.37
N HIS A 77 24.86 3.86 5.59
CA HIS A 77 26.18 4.16 6.09
C HIS A 77 26.32 5.57 6.68
N LEU A 78 25.72 6.58 6.05
CA LEU A 78 25.76 7.97 6.56
C LEU A 78 25.01 8.11 7.88
N LYS A 79 23.96 7.32 8.09
CA LYS A 79 23.20 7.28 9.35
C LYS A 79 23.99 6.61 10.48
N GLU A 80 24.65 5.49 10.21
CA GLU A 80 25.47 4.79 11.17
C GLU A 80 26.65 5.65 11.66
N THR A 81 27.23 6.47 10.78
CA THR A 81 28.43 7.25 11.11
C THR A 81 28.19 8.44 12.03
N ASN A 82 26.95 8.84 12.28
CA ASN A 82 26.56 10.01 13.09
C ASN A 82 27.28 11.33 12.74
N LYS A 83 27.84 11.43 11.51
CA LYS A 83 28.54 12.63 11.03
C LYS A 83 27.59 13.75 10.61
N PHE A 84 26.36 13.37 10.28
CA PHE A 84 25.30 14.28 9.88
C PHE A 84 24.17 14.23 10.90
N ASP A 85 23.60 15.39 11.21
CA ASP A 85 22.47 15.49 12.13
C ASP A 85 21.21 14.93 11.47
N TRP A 86 21.14 15.03 10.11
CA TRP A 86 20.03 14.50 9.32
C TRP A 86 20.48 14.02 7.96
N VAL A 87 19.98 12.85 7.57
CA VAL A 87 20.07 12.29 6.22
C VAL A 87 18.64 12.09 5.73
N ILE A 88 18.28 12.83 4.70
CA ILE A 88 16.91 12.85 4.15
C ILE A 88 16.94 12.24 2.75
N TRP A 89 16.01 11.32 2.47
CA TRP A 89 15.81 10.74 1.14
C TRP A 89 14.48 11.20 0.55
N VAL A 90 14.53 11.71 -0.67
CA VAL A 90 13.37 12.08 -1.49
C VAL A 90 13.58 11.55 -2.91
N THR A 91 12.61 10.81 -3.44
CA THR A 91 12.61 10.38 -4.84
C THR A 91 11.93 11.44 -5.70
N ALA A 92 12.62 11.91 -6.72
CA ALA A 92 12.16 13.00 -7.59
C ALA A 92 11.76 12.45 -8.97
N SER A 93 10.56 11.89 -9.09
CA SER A 93 10.06 11.33 -10.36
C SER A 93 9.91 12.39 -11.46
N GLU A 94 9.81 11.96 -12.72
CA GLU A 94 9.68 12.84 -13.89
C GLU A 94 8.53 13.86 -13.80
N SER A 95 7.45 13.46 -13.16
CA SER A 95 6.24 14.28 -12.98
C SER A 95 6.35 15.31 -11.86
N HIS A 96 7.44 15.32 -11.06
CA HIS A 96 7.58 16.25 -9.93
C HIS A 96 7.69 17.70 -10.38
N ASN A 97 6.82 18.52 -9.83
CA ASN A 97 6.96 19.98 -9.86
C ASN A 97 7.48 20.47 -8.51
N VAL A 98 7.85 21.76 -8.45
CA VAL A 98 8.41 22.39 -7.23
C VAL A 98 7.49 22.18 -6.00
N ILE A 99 6.17 22.25 -6.17
CA ILE A 99 5.20 22.09 -5.06
C ILE A 99 5.21 20.65 -4.54
N GLN A 100 5.29 19.66 -5.42
CA GLN A 100 5.36 18.26 -5.03
C GLN A 100 6.66 17.97 -4.29
N LEU A 101 7.79 18.41 -4.84
CA LEU A 101 9.08 18.28 -4.17
C LEU A 101 9.10 18.94 -2.78
N GLN A 102 8.48 20.14 -2.66
CA GLN A 102 8.28 20.78 -1.36
C GLN A 102 7.40 19.95 -0.41
N ASN A 103 6.35 19.28 -0.91
CA ASN A 103 5.51 18.42 -0.09
C ASN A 103 6.31 17.22 0.44
N ASP A 104 7.09 16.57 -0.42
CA ASP A 104 7.83 15.37 -0.06
C ASP A 104 8.93 15.68 0.94
N ILE A 105 9.65 16.78 0.74
CA ILE A 105 10.63 17.30 1.71
C ILE A 105 9.94 17.68 3.03
N ALA A 106 8.80 18.37 2.97
CA ALA A 106 8.06 18.78 4.17
C ALA A 106 7.57 17.57 4.98
N HIS A 107 7.10 16.54 4.29
CA HIS A 107 6.69 15.28 4.92
C HIS A 107 7.87 14.62 5.68
N LYS A 108 9.06 14.60 5.08
CA LYS A 108 10.27 14.08 5.74
C LYS A 108 10.75 14.95 6.91
N LEU A 109 10.38 16.24 6.90
CA LEU A 109 10.70 17.20 7.95
C LEU A 109 9.58 17.32 9.01
N ASP A 110 8.49 16.58 8.88
CA ASP A 110 7.28 16.66 9.71
C ASP A 110 6.65 18.06 9.73
N LEU A 111 6.64 18.72 8.55
CA LEU A 111 6.12 20.07 8.36
C LEU A 111 4.74 20.08 7.70
N ASP A 112 3.80 20.85 8.27
CA ASP A 112 2.51 21.13 7.66
C ASP A 112 2.57 22.42 6.80
N LEU A 113 2.58 22.26 5.48
CA LEU A 113 2.58 23.35 4.50
C LEU A 113 1.16 23.71 4.05
N LYS A 114 0.51 24.61 4.78
CA LYS A 114 -0.89 25.05 4.49
C LYS A 114 -1.01 26.03 3.33
N SER A 115 0.04 26.78 3.02
CA SER A 115 0.07 27.79 1.94
C SER A 115 0.17 27.12 0.57
N ASN A 116 -0.49 27.66 -0.45
CA ASN A 116 -0.29 27.30 -1.85
C ASN A 116 0.78 28.16 -2.55
N ASN A 117 1.34 29.16 -1.87
CA ASN A 117 2.39 30.01 -2.40
C ASN A 117 3.75 29.34 -2.28
N ILE A 118 4.44 29.13 -3.40
CA ILE A 118 5.75 28.47 -3.49
C ILE A 118 6.78 29.13 -2.58
N ARG A 119 6.79 30.47 -2.52
CA ARG A 119 7.79 31.22 -1.72
C ARG A 119 7.58 31.09 -0.23
N ASP A 120 6.30 31.12 0.24
CA ASP A 120 5.97 30.92 1.65
C ASP A 120 6.33 29.51 2.12
N ARG A 121 6.10 28.53 1.27
CA ARG A 121 6.44 27.12 1.49
C ARG A 121 7.97 26.96 1.57
N ALA A 122 8.71 27.50 0.60
CA ALA A 122 10.16 27.50 0.59
C ALA A 122 10.74 28.13 1.85
N ALA A 123 10.21 29.27 2.30
CA ALA A 123 10.64 29.93 3.52
C ALA A 123 10.50 29.05 4.76
N LYS A 124 9.38 28.31 4.90
CA LYS A 124 9.17 27.38 6.02
C LYS A 124 10.14 26.20 5.98
N ILE A 125 10.34 25.61 4.81
CA ILE A 125 11.30 24.50 4.62
C ILE A 125 12.71 24.99 4.98
N MET A 126 13.11 26.18 4.48
CA MET A 126 14.43 26.76 4.76
C MET A 126 14.67 27.01 6.26
N VAL A 127 13.66 27.48 7.00
CA VAL A 127 13.76 27.67 8.46
C VAL A 127 14.01 26.33 9.15
N GLU A 128 13.35 25.26 8.71
CA GLU A 128 13.50 23.95 9.32
C GLU A 128 14.89 23.35 9.05
N PHE A 129 15.40 23.48 7.83
CA PHE A 129 16.77 23.06 7.51
C PHE A 129 17.83 23.85 8.32
N LYS A 130 17.62 25.15 8.55
CA LYS A 130 18.56 26.01 9.33
C LYS A 130 18.66 25.64 10.80
N LYS A 131 17.67 24.95 11.37
CA LYS A 131 17.76 24.44 12.75
C LYS A 131 18.80 23.32 12.89
N ARG A 132 19.22 22.72 11.79
CA ARG A 132 20.11 21.56 11.73
C ARG A 132 21.42 21.94 11.05
N LYS A 133 22.54 21.69 11.74
CA LYS A 133 23.84 22.22 11.28
C LYS A 133 24.47 21.40 10.16
N ARG A 134 24.24 20.07 10.13
CA ARG A 134 24.86 19.13 9.18
C ARG A 134 23.79 18.25 8.59
N CYS A 135 23.34 18.58 7.39
CA CYS A 135 22.26 17.88 6.70
C CYS A 135 22.75 17.34 5.35
N VAL A 136 22.32 16.14 4.99
CA VAL A 136 22.44 15.56 3.64
C VAL A 136 21.02 15.33 3.10
N LEU A 137 20.74 15.88 1.93
CA LEU A 137 19.53 15.63 1.16
C LEU A 137 19.89 14.78 -0.06
N ILE A 138 19.35 13.57 -0.12
CA ILE A 138 19.46 12.68 -1.26
C ILE A 138 18.21 12.87 -2.11
N LEU A 139 18.42 13.26 -3.37
CA LEU A 139 17.39 13.40 -4.40
C LEU A 139 17.57 12.27 -5.41
N ASP A 140 16.80 11.20 -5.24
CA ASP A 140 16.91 10.04 -6.12
C ASP A 140 16.06 10.22 -7.38
N ASP A 141 16.60 9.78 -8.52
CA ASP A 141 16.02 9.83 -9.87
C ASP A 141 15.56 11.23 -10.32
N LEU A 142 16.48 12.21 -10.26
CA LEU A 142 16.21 13.58 -10.65
C LEU A 142 16.21 13.75 -12.19
N TRP A 143 15.07 14.17 -12.76
CA TRP A 143 14.88 14.33 -14.20
C TRP A 143 15.15 15.73 -14.72
N LYS A 144 15.03 16.77 -13.89
CA LYS A 144 15.22 18.17 -14.26
C LYS A 144 15.96 18.94 -13.20
N ALA A 145 16.81 19.84 -13.66
CA ALA A 145 17.42 20.82 -12.77
C ALA A 145 16.37 21.84 -12.27
N PHE A 146 16.50 22.25 -11.02
CA PHE A 146 15.66 23.26 -10.38
C PHE A 146 16.48 24.21 -9.51
N ASP A 147 15.90 25.37 -9.16
CA ASP A 147 16.54 26.29 -8.24
C ASP A 147 16.29 25.86 -6.78
N LEU A 148 17.36 25.59 -6.04
CA LEU A 148 17.28 25.19 -4.63
C LEU A 148 16.54 26.21 -3.76
N LYS A 149 16.59 27.49 -4.11
CA LYS A 149 15.88 28.55 -3.38
C LYS A 149 14.38 28.46 -3.54
N GLU A 150 13.88 28.04 -4.72
CA GLU A 150 12.46 27.84 -4.95
C GLU A 150 11.91 26.69 -4.12
N VAL A 151 12.73 25.67 -3.85
CA VAL A 151 12.34 24.55 -2.99
C VAL A 151 12.51 24.86 -1.51
N GLY A 152 13.38 25.80 -1.17
CA GLY A 152 13.69 26.18 0.22
C GLY A 152 14.88 25.43 0.83
N ILE A 153 15.77 24.92 0.00
CA ILE A 153 16.99 24.24 0.44
C ILE A 153 18.10 25.29 0.68
N PRO A 154 18.68 25.40 1.90
CA PRO A 154 19.69 26.41 2.20
C PRO A 154 21.06 26.07 1.63
N GLU A 155 21.73 27.09 1.13
CA GLU A 155 23.15 27.04 0.82
C GLU A 155 23.89 28.25 1.49
N PRO A 156 24.90 28.02 2.30
CA PRO A 156 25.42 26.76 2.84
C PRO A 156 24.56 26.22 3.96
N GLY A 157 24.56 24.91 4.19
CA GLY A 157 23.83 24.27 5.32
C GLY A 157 23.34 22.86 5.05
N CYS A 158 23.10 22.53 3.78
CA CYS A 158 22.68 21.19 3.38
C CYS A 158 23.58 20.71 2.23
N LYS A 159 24.10 19.49 2.33
CA LYS A 159 24.75 18.80 1.20
C LYS A 159 23.69 18.12 0.36
N ILE A 160 23.85 18.14 -0.96
CA ILE A 160 22.90 17.55 -1.89
C ILE A 160 23.61 16.45 -2.65
N VAL A 161 23.00 15.25 -2.65
CA VAL A 161 23.41 14.14 -3.51
C VAL A 161 22.21 13.81 -4.40
N SER A 162 22.36 13.93 -5.71
CA SER A 162 21.31 13.60 -6.66
C SER A 162 21.72 12.43 -7.53
N THR A 163 20.78 11.52 -7.83
CA THR A 163 20.95 10.55 -8.90
C THR A 163 20.17 11.01 -10.13
N THR A 164 20.66 10.71 -11.33
CA THR A 164 20.01 11.08 -12.59
C THR A 164 20.49 10.21 -13.73
N ARG A 165 19.68 10.13 -14.80
CA ARG A 165 20.07 9.50 -16.07
C ARG A 165 20.74 10.50 -17.02
N ASP A 166 20.48 11.79 -16.86
CA ASP A 166 20.97 12.84 -17.75
C ASP A 166 22.08 13.70 -17.09
N LEU A 167 23.26 13.69 -17.72
CA LEU A 167 24.39 14.54 -17.27
C LEU A 167 24.06 16.04 -17.30
N ASN A 168 23.14 16.48 -18.18
CA ASN A 168 22.73 17.88 -18.22
C ASN A 168 21.99 18.31 -16.95
N VAL A 169 21.29 17.42 -16.29
CA VAL A 169 20.69 17.68 -14.97
C VAL A 169 21.78 17.95 -13.94
N CYS A 170 22.85 17.14 -13.90
CA CYS A 170 23.99 17.38 -13.02
C CYS A 170 24.63 18.76 -13.28
N ARG A 171 24.76 19.12 -14.56
CA ARG A 171 25.33 20.45 -14.96
C ARG A 171 24.40 21.59 -14.54
N GLY A 172 23.07 21.46 -14.80
CA GLY A 172 22.07 22.45 -14.40
C GLY A 172 22.01 22.66 -12.90
N MET A 173 22.15 21.59 -12.11
CA MET A 173 22.23 21.63 -10.66
C MET A 173 23.61 22.07 -10.13
N ARG A 174 24.61 22.30 -11.01
CA ARG A 174 26.00 22.63 -10.67
C ARG A 174 26.64 21.59 -9.74
N CYS A 175 26.36 20.30 -9.99
CA CYS A 175 26.91 19.20 -9.21
C CYS A 175 28.33 18.83 -9.67
N LYS A 176 29.16 18.40 -8.73
CA LYS A 176 30.30 17.55 -9.04
C LYS A 176 29.77 16.21 -9.47
N HIS A 177 29.93 15.84 -10.74
CA HIS A 177 29.34 14.61 -11.27
C HIS A 177 30.26 13.39 -11.08
N ILE A 178 29.65 12.26 -10.72
CA ILE A 178 30.25 10.93 -10.64
C ILE A 178 29.49 10.06 -11.62
N LYS A 179 30.19 9.53 -12.64
CA LYS A 179 29.60 8.62 -13.60
C LYS A 179 29.57 7.20 -13.02
N MET A 180 28.41 6.55 -13.09
CA MET A 180 28.29 5.12 -12.81
C MET A 180 28.98 4.32 -13.89
N GLU A 181 29.60 3.22 -13.49
CA GLU A 181 30.31 2.30 -14.38
C GLU A 181 29.50 1.00 -14.49
N LEU A 182 29.53 0.36 -15.67
CA LEU A 182 28.99 -0.99 -15.85
C LEU A 182 29.81 -1.98 -15.01
N LEU A 183 29.22 -3.15 -14.68
CA LEU A 183 29.93 -4.18 -13.96
C LEU A 183 31.10 -4.70 -14.80
N LEU A 184 32.15 -5.18 -14.15
CA LEU A 184 33.19 -5.95 -14.82
C LEU A 184 32.60 -7.30 -15.29
N GLU A 185 33.21 -7.95 -16.28
CA GLU A 185 32.73 -9.23 -16.79
C GLU A 185 32.62 -10.30 -15.69
N ASP A 186 33.60 -10.39 -14.81
CA ASP A 186 33.59 -11.32 -13.67
C ASP A 186 32.49 -10.99 -12.67
N GLU A 187 32.25 -9.71 -12.40
CA GLU A 187 31.17 -9.26 -11.51
C GLU A 187 29.79 -9.51 -12.14
N ALA A 188 29.65 -9.30 -13.44
CA ALA A 188 28.44 -9.58 -14.18
C ALA A 188 28.12 -11.09 -14.17
N ARG A 189 29.16 -11.92 -14.33
CA ARG A 189 29.07 -13.38 -14.24
C ARG A 189 28.67 -13.81 -12.82
N GLU A 190 29.31 -13.28 -11.78
CA GLU A 190 28.96 -13.55 -10.39
C GLU A 190 27.49 -13.22 -10.12
N LEU A 191 27.02 -12.03 -10.56
CA LEU A 191 25.65 -11.61 -10.37
C LEU A 191 24.66 -12.54 -11.08
N PHE A 192 24.96 -12.94 -12.32
CA PHE A 192 24.09 -13.80 -13.13
C PHE A 192 23.93 -15.17 -12.47
N PHE A 193 25.05 -15.84 -12.14
CA PHE A 193 25.03 -17.17 -11.55
C PHE A 193 24.52 -17.16 -10.11
N HIS A 194 24.74 -16.09 -9.35
CA HIS A 194 24.12 -15.95 -8.02
C HIS A 194 22.57 -15.88 -8.07
N LYS A 195 22.01 -15.47 -9.20
CA LYS A 195 20.55 -15.42 -9.41
C LYS A 195 19.97 -16.71 -9.97
N MET A 196 20.79 -17.62 -10.43
CA MET A 196 20.43 -18.95 -10.90
C MET A 196 20.56 -19.98 -9.76
N GLU A 197 19.87 -21.10 -9.88
CA GLU A 197 19.98 -22.22 -8.91
C GLU A 197 21.21 -23.07 -9.18
N ASP A 198 21.68 -23.76 -8.14
CA ASP A 198 22.92 -24.59 -8.21
C ASP A 198 22.86 -25.70 -9.27
N ASP A 199 21.67 -26.25 -9.55
CA ASP A 199 21.49 -27.32 -10.54
C ASP A 199 21.86 -26.87 -11.97
N VAL A 200 21.59 -25.62 -12.31
CA VAL A 200 21.97 -25.03 -13.61
C VAL A 200 23.47 -24.82 -13.69
N ILE A 201 24.09 -24.37 -12.60
CA ILE A 201 25.54 -24.08 -12.55
C ILE A 201 26.36 -25.35 -12.72
N ASN A 202 25.85 -26.47 -12.23
CA ASN A 202 26.54 -27.77 -12.23
C ASN A 202 26.40 -28.53 -13.54
N ASN A 203 25.48 -28.15 -14.45
CA ASN A 203 25.32 -28.78 -15.76
C ASN A 203 26.11 -28.00 -16.82
N PRO A 204 27.14 -28.62 -17.46
CA PRO A 204 27.97 -27.93 -18.47
C PRO A 204 27.17 -27.37 -19.64
N PHE A 205 26.13 -28.07 -20.08
CA PHE A 205 25.27 -27.64 -21.20
C PHE A 205 24.52 -26.32 -20.87
N PHE A 206 23.87 -26.24 -19.73
CA PHE A 206 23.17 -25.01 -19.30
C PHE A 206 24.15 -23.86 -19.07
N LYS A 207 25.34 -24.18 -18.53
CA LYS A 207 26.38 -23.18 -18.30
C LYS A 207 26.88 -22.52 -19.59
N GLU A 208 27.06 -23.29 -20.68
CA GLU A 208 27.46 -22.74 -21.97
C GLU A 208 26.43 -21.75 -22.52
N ILE A 209 25.15 -22.13 -22.51
CA ILE A 209 24.05 -21.25 -22.94
C ILE A 209 23.94 -20.01 -22.00
N ALA A 210 24.07 -20.21 -20.70
CA ALA A 210 24.03 -19.13 -19.71
C ALA A 210 25.12 -18.06 -19.96
N GLU A 211 26.33 -18.47 -20.34
CA GLU A 211 27.41 -17.54 -20.69
C GLU A 211 27.06 -16.72 -21.95
N GLU A 212 26.44 -17.32 -22.96
CA GLU A 212 25.99 -16.59 -24.14
C GLU A 212 24.87 -15.59 -23.80
N VAL A 213 23.89 -16.00 -22.96
CA VAL A 213 22.82 -15.12 -22.47
C VAL A 213 23.39 -13.94 -21.70
N LEU A 214 24.39 -14.19 -20.83
CA LEU A 214 25.06 -13.16 -20.07
C LEU A 214 25.68 -12.07 -20.96
N GLN A 215 26.30 -12.48 -22.09
CA GLN A 215 26.89 -11.55 -23.07
C GLN A 215 25.85 -10.58 -23.65
N THR A 216 24.59 -11.01 -23.77
CA THR A 216 23.50 -10.13 -24.27
C THR A 216 23.10 -9.06 -23.30
N CYS A 217 23.37 -9.23 -22.01
CA CYS A 217 22.98 -8.32 -20.93
C CYS A 217 23.83 -7.05 -20.84
N ALA A 218 24.87 -6.92 -21.67
CA ALA A 218 25.73 -5.73 -21.76
C ALA A 218 26.27 -5.25 -20.39
N GLN A 219 26.55 -6.16 -19.46
CA GLN A 219 27.06 -5.89 -18.10
C GLN A 219 26.14 -4.99 -17.25
N LEU A 220 24.87 -4.84 -17.65
CA LEU A 220 23.89 -4.02 -16.93
C LEU A 220 23.17 -4.86 -15.86
N PRO A 221 23.23 -4.48 -14.55
CA PRO A 221 22.66 -5.27 -13.47
C PRO A 221 21.19 -5.68 -13.67
N LEU A 222 20.33 -4.75 -14.09
CA LEU A 222 18.91 -5.05 -14.33
C LEU A 222 18.73 -6.14 -15.41
N ALA A 223 19.39 -5.99 -16.54
CA ALA A 223 19.30 -6.97 -17.64
C ALA A 223 19.81 -8.35 -17.18
N ILE A 224 20.94 -8.37 -16.46
CA ILE A 224 21.53 -9.59 -15.91
C ILE A 224 20.56 -10.32 -15.01
N VAL A 225 19.96 -9.62 -14.02
CA VAL A 225 19.06 -10.22 -13.04
C VAL A 225 17.77 -10.72 -13.70
N THR A 226 17.21 -9.93 -14.62
CA THR A 226 15.98 -10.30 -15.35
C THR A 226 16.20 -11.52 -16.24
N MET A 227 17.31 -11.57 -16.97
CA MET A 227 17.62 -12.70 -17.84
C MET A 227 17.95 -13.98 -17.07
N ALA A 228 18.75 -13.88 -16.01
CA ALA A 228 19.03 -15.03 -15.15
C ALA A 228 17.73 -15.67 -14.65
N ARG A 229 16.77 -14.86 -14.18
CA ARG A 229 15.45 -15.34 -13.71
C ARG A 229 14.57 -15.89 -14.84
N SER A 230 14.60 -15.29 -16.02
CA SER A 230 13.85 -15.79 -17.19
C SER A 230 14.32 -17.17 -17.61
N PHE A 231 15.63 -17.43 -17.59
CA PHE A 231 16.20 -18.73 -17.94
C PHE A 231 16.12 -19.76 -16.81
N GLN A 232 16.13 -19.34 -15.55
CA GLN A 232 15.97 -20.23 -14.39
C GLN A 232 14.66 -21.02 -14.41
N CYS A 233 13.59 -20.45 -15.01
CA CYS A 233 12.28 -21.10 -15.12
C CYS A 233 12.25 -22.23 -16.17
N LEU A 234 13.33 -22.47 -16.92
CA LEU A 234 13.44 -23.48 -17.97
C LEU A 234 14.07 -24.74 -17.39
N THR A 235 13.42 -25.89 -17.58
CA THR A 235 13.87 -27.17 -17.00
C THR A 235 14.52 -28.10 -18.01
N GLU A 236 14.18 -27.96 -19.31
CA GLU A 236 14.56 -28.88 -20.34
C GLU A 236 15.58 -28.28 -21.32
N ASP A 237 16.52 -29.10 -21.80
CA ASP A 237 17.56 -28.70 -22.75
C ASP A 237 17.03 -28.00 -24.00
N TYR A 238 15.93 -28.50 -24.56
CA TYR A 238 15.30 -27.90 -25.74
C TYR A 238 14.67 -26.53 -25.45
N GLU A 239 14.16 -26.30 -24.25
CA GLU A 239 13.64 -24.99 -23.87
C GLU A 239 14.76 -23.93 -23.81
N TRP A 240 15.94 -24.31 -23.30
CA TRP A 240 17.12 -23.44 -23.26
C TRP A 240 17.63 -23.08 -24.65
N ARG A 241 17.73 -24.07 -25.55
CA ARG A 241 18.15 -23.84 -26.95
C ARG A 241 17.15 -22.92 -27.67
N ASP A 242 15.88 -23.20 -27.57
CA ASP A 242 14.83 -22.41 -28.21
C ASP A 242 14.84 -20.98 -27.70
N ALA A 243 14.95 -20.79 -26.37
CA ALA A 243 15.02 -19.48 -25.74
C ALA A 243 16.24 -18.67 -26.22
N LEU A 244 17.41 -19.31 -26.31
CA LEU A 244 18.61 -18.64 -26.80
C LEU A 244 18.46 -18.21 -28.26
N GLU A 245 17.88 -19.05 -29.13
CA GLU A 245 17.69 -18.73 -30.56
C GLU A 245 16.67 -17.59 -30.74
N GLN A 246 15.57 -17.58 -29.95
CA GLN A 246 14.62 -16.48 -29.92
C GLN A 246 15.31 -15.19 -29.48
N LEU A 247 16.14 -15.23 -28.43
CA LEU A 247 16.88 -14.07 -27.92
C LEU A 247 17.86 -13.52 -28.97
N ARG A 248 18.62 -14.39 -29.63
CA ARG A 248 19.54 -14.02 -30.72
C ARG A 248 18.78 -13.33 -31.87
N THR A 249 17.59 -13.84 -32.19
CA THR A 249 16.76 -13.31 -33.28
C THR A 249 16.23 -11.93 -32.90
N SER A 250 15.76 -11.74 -31.64
CA SER A 250 15.22 -10.46 -31.17
C SER A 250 16.29 -9.37 -31.04
N LEU A 251 17.54 -9.74 -30.82
CA LEU A 251 18.68 -8.80 -30.72
C LEU A 251 19.35 -8.48 -32.04
N LYS A 252 18.96 -9.16 -33.13
CA LYS A 252 19.59 -9.00 -34.44
C LYS A 252 19.35 -7.59 -35.00
N GLY A 253 20.44 -6.87 -35.28
CA GLY A 253 20.40 -5.52 -35.85
C GLY A 253 20.41 -4.39 -34.82
N PHE A 254 20.48 -4.70 -33.52
CA PHE A 254 20.62 -3.73 -32.47
C PHE A 254 22.04 -3.70 -31.91
N ASP A 255 22.72 -2.55 -32.04
CA ASP A 255 24.12 -2.40 -31.62
C ASP A 255 24.30 -1.58 -30.38
N LYS A 256 23.39 -0.64 -30.10
CA LYS A 256 23.45 0.19 -28.90
C LYS A 256 23.04 -0.56 -27.65
N ILE A 257 23.72 -0.24 -26.54
CA ILE A 257 23.48 -0.90 -25.24
C ILE A 257 22.04 -0.72 -24.78
N GLU A 258 21.50 0.50 -24.91
CA GLU A 258 20.13 0.82 -24.50
C GLU A 258 19.10 -0.03 -25.29
N GLU A 259 19.29 -0.16 -26.60
CA GLU A 259 18.41 -0.96 -27.46
C GLU A 259 18.50 -2.46 -27.12
N LYS A 260 19.70 -2.98 -26.85
CA LYS A 260 19.89 -4.38 -26.44
C LYS A 260 19.21 -4.66 -25.11
N VAL A 261 19.39 -3.79 -24.12
CA VAL A 261 18.76 -3.91 -22.81
C VAL A 261 17.24 -3.92 -22.94
N TYR A 262 16.70 -3.01 -23.74
CA TYR A 262 15.27 -2.92 -23.99
C TYR A 262 14.71 -4.23 -24.59
N LYS A 263 15.34 -4.74 -25.64
CA LYS A 263 14.97 -6.00 -26.27
C LYS A 263 15.13 -7.21 -25.34
N THR A 264 16.09 -7.17 -24.45
CA THR A 264 16.28 -8.18 -23.40
C THR A 264 15.11 -8.18 -22.40
N LEU A 265 14.62 -7.01 -22.00
CA LEU A 265 13.44 -6.89 -21.12
C LEU A 265 12.15 -7.31 -21.85
N GLU A 266 11.99 -6.90 -23.12
CA GLU A 266 10.86 -7.31 -23.98
C GLU A 266 10.81 -8.82 -24.14
N PHE A 267 11.95 -9.46 -24.36
CA PHE A 267 12.07 -10.92 -24.42
C PHE A 267 11.56 -11.59 -23.13
N SER A 268 11.94 -11.06 -21.96
CA SER A 268 11.46 -11.57 -20.67
C SER A 268 9.94 -11.41 -20.50
N TYR A 269 9.38 -10.29 -20.96
CA TYR A 269 7.93 -10.06 -20.98
C TYR A 269 7.20 -11.05 -21.90
N GLU A 270 7.72 -11.26 -23.15
CA GLU A 270 7.10 -12.18 -24.10
C GLU A 270 7.07 -13.63 -23.60
N ARG A 271 8.04 -14.03 -22.79
CA ARG A 271 8.10 -15.37 -22.20
C ARG A 271 7.16 -15.59 -21.01
N LEU A 272 6.43 -14.58 -20.54
CA LEU A 272 5.34 -14.78 -19.59
C LEU A 272 4.25 -15.62 -20.26
N LYS A 273 4.13 -16.90 -19.86
CA LYS A 273 3.24 -17.89 -20.50
C LYS A 273 1.76 -17.59 -20.33
N GLU A 274 1.38 -16.94 -19.20
CA GLU A 274 -0.01 -16.68 -18.84
C GLU A 274 -0.39 -15.22 -19.15
N ASP A 275 -1.51 -15.03 -19.83
CA ASP A 275 -2.01 -13.70 -20.19
C ASP A 275 -2.31 -12.84 -18.94
N GLU A 276 -2.76 -13.45 -17.85
CA GLU A 276 -2.97 -12.76 -16.57
C GLU A 276 -1.70 -12.06 -16.04
N LEU A 277 -0.50 -12.69 -16.22
CA LEU A 277 0.77 -12.07 -15.81
C LEU A 277 1.08 -10.85 -16.67
N LYS A 278 0.91 -10.96 -18.00
CA LYS A 278 1.10 -9.85 -18.92
C LYS A 278 0.14 -8.71 -18.63
N GLN A 279 -1.13 -9.00 -18.44
CA GLN A 279 -2.16 -8.00 -18.11
C GLN A 279 -1.92 -7.34 -16.75
N CYS A 280 -1.47 -8.10 -15.75
CA CYS A 280 -1.08 -7.54 -14.45
C CYS A 280 0.09 -6.56 -14.58
N LEU A 281 1.12 -6.94 -15.34
CA LEU A 281 2.28 -6.09 -15.58
C LEU A 281 1.90 -4.81 -16.34
N LEU A 282 1.05 -4.94 -17.39
CA LEU A 282 0.46 -3.80 -18.12
C LEU A 282 -0.33 -2.88 -17.19
N HIS A 283 -1.09 -3.45 -16.23
CA HIS A 283 -1.83 -2.64 -15.26
C HIS A 283 -0.87 -1.90 -14.30
N CYS A 284 0.22 -2.53 -13.86
CA CYS A 284 1.23 -1.85 -13.04
C CYS A 284 1.86 -0.65 -13.75
N ALA A 285 2.03 -0.71 -15.07
CA ALA A 285 2.55 0.40 -15.86
C ALA A 285 1.61 1.63 -15.94
N LEU A 286 0.33 1.48 -15.55
CA LEU A 286 -0.60 2.60 -15.43
C LEU A 286 -0.25 3.56 -14.28
N TYR A 287 0.52 3.10 -13.28
CA TYR A 287 1.02 3.95 -12.21
C TYR A 287 2.24 4.76 -12.71
N HIS A 288 2.51 5.89 -12.07
CA HIS A 288 3.69 6.68 -12.44
C HIS A 288 5.00 5.97 -12.02
N GLU A 289 6.09 6.45 -12.57
CA GLU A 289 7.43 5.98 -12.21
C GLU A 289 7.65 6.02 -10.71
N ASP A 290 8.41 5.05 -10.23
CA ASP A 290 8.79 4.90 -8.81
C ASP A 290 7.63 4.75 -7.83
N PHE A 291 6.37 4.60 -8.31
CA PHE A 291 5.22 4.47 -7.42
C PHE A 291 5.25 3.13 -6.67
N GLU A 292 5.17 3.20 -5.36
CA GLU A 292 5.01 2.05 -4.49
C GLU A 292 3.54 1.63 -4.43
N ILE A 293 3.18 0.63 -5.22
CA ILE A 293 1.81 0.15 -5.35
C ILE A 293 1.49 -0.79 -4.20
N ASN A 294 0.42 -0.52 -3.45
CA ASN A 294 -0.07 -1.44 -2.44
C ASN A 294 -0.60 -2.73 -3.08
N LYS A 295 -0.06 -3.91 -2.68
CA LYS A 295 -0.46 -5.20 -3.27
C LYS A 295 -1.95 -5.48 -3.16
N GLN A 296 -2.57 -5.19 -2.02
CA GLN A 296 -4.01 -5.43 -1.84
C GLN A 296 -4.85 -4.53 -2.76
N GLU A 297 -4.49 -3.25 -2.86
CA GLU A 297 -5.19 -2.29 -3.73
C GLU A 297 -5.03 -2.68 -5.21
N LEU A 298 -3.82 -3.08 -5.62
CA LEU A 298 -3.55 -3.58 -6.97
C LEU A 298 -4.39 -4.81 -7.30
N ILE A 299 -4.40 -5.83 -6.42
CA ILE A 299 -5.20 -7.04 -6.61
C ILE A 299 -6.69 -6.69 -6.76
N GLU A 300 -7.20 -5.75 -5.97
CA GLU A 300 -8.57 -5.28 -6.12
C GLU A 300 -8.83 -4.63 -7.48
N HIS A 301 -7.89 -3.87 -8.03
CA HIS A 301 -8.01 -3.32 -9.39
C HIS A 301 -8.03 -4.42 -10.45
N LEU A 302 -7.15 -5.43 -10.32
CA LEU A 302 -7.09 -6.57 -11.24
C LEU A 302 -8.40 -7.39 -11.24
N ILE A 303 -9.04 -7.53 -10.06
CA ILE A 303 -10.35 -8.17 -9.90
C ILE A 303 -11.45 -7.32 -10.56
N ASP A 304 -11.43 -6.00 -10.36
CA ASP A 304 -12.44 -5.07 -10.90
C ASP A 304 -12.39 -5.02 -12.43
N GLU A 305 -11.19 -5.11 -13.02
CA GLU A 305 -11.01 -5.20 -14.47
C GLU A 305 -11.32 -6.58 -15.06
N GLY A 306 -11.39 -7.62 -14.21
CA GLY A 306 -11.60 -9.00 -14.63
C GLY A 306 -10.34 -9.68 -15.16
N ILE A 307 -9.16 -9.16 -14.85
CA ILE A 307 -7.85 -9.81 -15.12
C ILE A 307 -7.73 -11.04 -14.21
N ILE A 308 -8.08 -10.90 -12.94
CA ILE A 308 -8.29 -12.04 -12.05
C ILE A 308 -9.73 -12.49 -12.21
N GLU A 309 -9.92 -13.72 -12.66
CA GLU A 309 -11.26 -14.29 -12.80
C GLU A 309 -11.96 -14.44 -11.46
N ARG A 310 -13.30 -14.36 -11.48
CA ARG A 310 -14.13 -14.54 -10.30
C ARG A 310 -14.04 -15.96 -9.77
N MET A 311 -13.71 -16.08 -8.48
CA MET A 311 -13.53 -17.32 -7.77
C MET A 311 -14.66 -17.59 -6.76
N LYS A 312 -14.60 -18.72 -6.06
CA LYS A 312 -15.65 -19.12 -5.07
C LYS A 312 -15.70 -18.15 -3.88
N SER A 313 -14.56 -17.58 -3.50
CA SER A 313 -14.45 -16.64 -2.39
C SER A 313 -13.53 -15.48 -2.76
N ARG A 314 -13.70 -14.36 -2.07
CA ARG A 314 -12.83 -13.21 -2.19
C ARG A 314 -11.39 -13.53 -1.76
N GLN A 315 -11.23 -14.38 -0.73
CA GLN A 315 -9.89 -14.81 -0.30
C GLN A 315 -9.18 -15.56 -1.44
N ALA A 316 -9.86 -16.45 -2.16
CA ALA A 316 -9.27 -17.16 -3.29
C ALA A 316 -8.85 -16.22 -4.44
N GLU A 317 -9.62 -15.14 -4.70
CA GLU A 317 -9.25 -14.08 -5.66
C GLU A 317 -7.95 -13.36 -5.21
N PHE A 318 -7.82 -13.06 -3.91
CA PHE A 318 -6.62 -12.45 -3.34
C PHE A 318 -5.41 -13.39 -3.37
N ASP A 319 -5.60 -14.68 -3.08
CA ASP A 319 -4.54 -15.68 -3.16
C ASP A 319 -4.02 -15.83 -4.58
N ARG A 320 -4.93 -15.83 -5.59
CA ARG A 320 -4.53 -15.81 -7.01
C ARG A 320 -3.74 -14.55 -7.35
N GLY A 321 -4.21 -13.38 -6.92
CA GLY A 321 -3.52 -12.11 -7.12
C GLY A 321 -2.12 -12.10 -6.52
N ASN A 322 -1.97 -12.57 -5.27
CA ASN A 322 -0.67 -12.70 -4.63
C ASN A 322 0.25 -13.67 -5.39
N SER A 323 -0.29 -14.79 -5.90
CA SER A 323 0.47 -15.73 -6.72
C SER A 323 1.00 -15.07 -8.00
N ILE A 324 0.15 -14.29 -8.71
CA ILE A 324 0.54 -13.54 -9.90
C ILE A 324 1.67 -12.55 -9.57
N LEU A 325 1.50 -11.75 -8.52
CA LEU A 325 2.50 -10.76 -8.10
C LEU A 325 3.83 -11.41 -7.71
N ASN A 326 3.80 -12.50 -6.93
CA ASN A 326 5.01 -13.22 -6.55
C ASN A 326 5.77 -13.78 -7.77
N ARG A 327 5.06 -14.25 -8.80
CA ARG A 327 5.67 -14.73 -10.04
C ARG A 327 6.34 -13.61 -10.84
N LEU A 328 5.72 -12.41 -10.89
CA LEU A 328 6.32 -11.23 -11.52
C LEU A 328 7.53 -10.70 -10.74
N GLU A 329 7.49 -10.78 -9.39
CA GLU A 329 8.65 -10.48 -8.54
C GLU A 329 9.78 -11.50 -8.76
N ASN A 330 9.46 -12.78 -8.87
CA ASN A 330 10.44 -13.83 -9.15
C ASN A 330 11.05 -13.67 -10.55
N ALA A 331 10.29 -13.18 -11.54
CA ALA A 331 10.79 -12.84 -12.86
C ALA A 331 11.59 -11.52 -12.87
N CYS A 332 11.74 -10.82 -11.74
CA CYS A 332 12.39 -9.52 -11.60
C CYS A 332 11.80 -8.41 -12.51
N LEU A 333 10.55 -8.56 -12.92
CA LEU A 333 9.77 -7.53 -13.63
C LEU A 333 9.04 -6.60 -12.67
N LEU A 334 8.85 -7.02 -11.41
CA LEU A 334 8.42 -6.20 -10.29
C LEU A 334 9.39 -6.37 -9.11
N GLU A 335 9.48 -5.35 -8.28
CA GLU A 335 10.23 -5.37 -7.03
C GLU A 335 9.26 -5.38 -5.85
N GLY A 336 9.37 -6.41 -4.98
CA GLY A 336 8.60 -6.49 -3.75
C GLY A 336 9.21 -5.60 -2.66
N GLY A 337 8.36 -4.94 -1.87
CA GLY A 337 8.74 -4.11 -0.75
C GLY A 337 7.75 -4.17 0.41
N ILE A 338 8.12 -3.54 1.51
CA ILE A 338 7.28 -3.36 2.70
C ILE A 338 7.19 -1.86 2.97
N ALA A 339 6.00 -1.36 3.29
CA ALA A 339 5.83 0.06 3.57
C ALA A 339 6.60 0.46 4.84
N TYR A 340 7.37 1.53 4.74
CA TYR A 340 8.30 1.99 5.76
C TYR A 340 7.67 2.26 7.15
N HIS A 341 6.44 2.79 7.17
CA HIS A 341 5.72 3.12 8.41
C HIS A 341 4.65 2.09 8.82
N ILE A 342 4.43 1.06 8.01
CA ILE A 342 3.39 0.04 8.21
C ILE A 342 3.95 -1.29 7.72
N PRO A 343 4.67 -2.05 8.57
CA PRO A 343 5.36 -3.30 8.18
C PRO A 343 4.45 -4.36 7.54
N GLU A 344 3.14 -4.36 7.86
CA GLU A 344 2.18 -5.31 7.27
C GLU A 344 1.77 -4.91 5.84
N ARG A 345 2.05 -3.67 5.41
CA ARG A 345 1.67 -3.18 4.09
C ARG A 345 2.70 -3.61 3.06
N LYS A 346 2.41 -4.72 2.37
CA LYS A 346 3.22 -5.21 1.25
C LYS A 346 3.03 -4.33 0.01
N LEU A 347 4.14 -3.98 -0.60
CA LEU A 347 4.20 -3.10 -1.78
C LEU A 347 4.82 -3.84 -2.96
N VAL A 348 4.55 -3.36 -4.16
CA VAL A 348 5.31 -3.67 -5.37
C VAL A 348 5.66 -2.39 -6.09
N LYS A 349 6.81 -2.38 -6.74
CA LYS A 349 7.31 -1.29 -7.57
C LYS A 349 7.76 -1.85 -8.91
N MET A 350 7.56 -1.09 -9.98
CA MET A 350 8.07 -1.43 -11.31
C MET A 350 9.26 -0.52 -11.63
N HIS A 351 10.35 -1.12 -12.09
CA HIS A 351 11.49 -0.35 -12.56
C HIS A 351 11.14 0.41 -13.85
N ASP A 352 11.62 1.65 -14.00
CA ASP A 352 11.25 2.54 -15.11
C ASP A 352 11.51 1.93 -16.49
N LEU A 353 12.66 1.29 -16.71
CA LEU A 353 12.95 0.63 -18.00
C LEU A 353 11.94 -0.50 -18.33
N VAL A 354 11.47 -1.21 -17.29
CA VAL A 354 10.41 -2.23 -17.47
C VAL A 354 9.11 -1.54 -17.81
N ARG A 355 8.80 -0.43 -17.13
CA ARG A 355 7.59 0.37 -17.38
C ARG A 355 7.59 0.94 -18.80
N ASP A 356 8.69 1.55 -19.23
CA ASP A 356 8.82 2.11 -20.57
C ASP A 356 8.62 1.03 -21.64
N MET A 357 9.24 -0.14 -21.48
CA MET A 357 9.07 -1.29 -22.34
C MET A 357 7.61 -1.75 -22.39
N VAL A 358 6.97 -1.90 -21.23
CA VAL A 358 5.58 -2.35 -21.14
C VAL A 358 4.62 -1.36 -21.80
N LEU A 359 4.84 -0.05 -21.63
CA LEU A 359 4.03 0.98 -22.27
C LEU A 359 4.21 1.02 -23.77
N GLU A 360 5.41 0.77 -24.29
CA GLU A 360 5.65 0.68 -25.74
C GLU A 360 4.95 -0.54 -26.33
N VAL A 361 5.04 -1.71 -25.69
CA VAL A 361 4.29 -2.91 -26.09
C VAL A 361 2.79 -2.67 -26.07
N ALA A 362 2.28 -1.91 -25.07
CA ALA A 362 0.86 -1.58 -24.93
C ALA A 362 0.38 -0.45 -25.84
N SER A 363 1.30 0.32 -26.42
CA SER A 363 0.95 1.42 -27.33
C SER A 363 0.34 0.89 -28.63
N PRO A 364 -0.72 1.53 -29.17
CA PRO A 364 -1.35 2.77 -28.73
C PRO A 364 -2.55 2.61 -27.78
N GLN A 365 -2.84 1.42 -27.31
CA GLN A 365 -4.05 1.09 -26.54
C GLN A 365 -4.05 1.65 -25.10
N PHE A 366 -2.87 2.02 -24.58
CA PHE A 366 -2.74 2.57 -23.23
C PHE A 366 -2.25 4.01 -23.26
N MET A 367 -3.00 4.87 -22.57
CA MET A 367 -2.61 6.25 -22.32
C MET A 367 -2.17 6.37 -20.85
N VAL A 368 -0.89 6.66 -20.66
CA VAL A 368 -0.34 6.97 -19.34
C VAL A 368 0.44 8.27 -19.46
N GLU A 369 -0.08 9.32 -18.86
CA GLU A 369 0.51 10.65 -19.02
C GLU A 369 1.45 10.99 -17.88
N GLY A 370 2.70 11.31 -18.20
CA GLY A 370 3.69 11.82 -17.26
C GLY A 370 3.39 13.24 -16.79
N ARG A 371 2.83 14.09 -17.67
CA ARG A 371 2.53 15.50 -17.41
C ARG A 371 1.31 15.92 -18.19
N LEU A 372 0.17 16.04 -17.50
CA LEU A 372 -0.97 16.74 -18.05
C LEU A 372 -1.03 18.16 -17.46
N GLY A 373 -0.66 19.18 -18.25
CA GLY A 373 -1.20 20.52 -18.09
C GLY A 373 -2.69 20.53 -18.49
N LEU A 374 -3.41 21.60 -18.20
CA LEU A 374 -4.79 21.80 -18.64
C LEU A 374 -4.96 21.65 -20.17
N GLU A 375 -3.90 21.88 -20.92
CA GLU A 375 -3.83 21.78 -22.39
C GLU A 375 -3.93 20.33 -22.90
N ASP A 376 -3.56 19.35 -22.09
CA ASP A 376 -3.49 17.95 -22.52
C ASP A 376 -4.85 17.25 -22.58
N PHE A 377 -5.82 17.63 -21.73
CA PHE A 377 -7.20 17.16 -21.87
C PHE A 377 -7.85 17.59 -23.17
N SER A 378 -7.47 18.74 -23.69
CA SER A 378 -8.02 19.33 -24.94
C SER A 378 -7.33 18.75 -26.19
N ASN A 379 -6.27 17.96 -26.03
CA ASN A 379 -5.59 17.34 -27.16
C ASN A 379 -6.35 16.09 -27.61
N GLU A 380 -7.22 16.27 -28.65
CA GLU A 380 -8.04 15.18 -29.21
C GLU A 380 -7.21 14.05 -29.79
N GLU A 381 -5.96 14.28 -30.22
CA GLU A 381 -5.07 13.27 -30.77
C GLU A 381 -4.68 12.21 -29.75
N LYS A 382 -4.72 12.52 -28.46
CA LYS A 382 -4.42 11.58 -27.38
C LYS A 382 -5.60 10.66 -27.04
N TRP A 383 -6.84 11.13 -27.29
CA TRP A 383 -8.06 10.37 -27.06
C TRP A 383 -8.45 9.58 -28.31
N ARG A 384 -7.63 8.58 -28.63
CA ARG A 384 -7.82 7.75 -29.83
C ARG A 384 -8.96 6.75 -29.65
N GLU A 385 -9.60 6.36 -30.75
CA GLU A 385 -10.73 5.40 -30.74
C GLU A 385 -10.31 3.98 -30.29
N ASP A 386 -9.06 3.61 -30.50
CA ASP A 386 -8.48 2.31 -30.11
C ASP A 386 -7.99 2.25 -28.66
N LEU A 387 -8.12 3.36 -27.90
CA LEU A 387 -7.70 3.45 -26.51
C LEU A 387 -8.52 2.51 -25.61
N VAL A 388 -7.83 1.66 -24.84
CA VAL A 388 -8.44 0.69 -23.92
C VAL A 388 -8.33 1.13 -22.47
N LYS A 389 -7.19 1.70 -22.05
CA LYS A 389 -6.96 2.16 -20.68
C LYS A 389 -6.35 3.56 -20.66
N ALA A 390 -6.82 4.39 -19.74
CA ALA A 390 -6.31 5.73 -19.51
C ALA A 390 -6.01 5.96 -18.02
N SER A 391 -4.80 6.39 -17.73
CA SER A 391 -4.36 6.72 -16.38
C SER A 391 -3.89 8.15 -16.26
N LEU A 392 -4.59 8.89 -15.41
CA LEU A 392 -4.37 10.30 -15.09
C LEU A 392 -4.20 10.45 -13.56
N MET A 393 -3.73 9.40 -12.90
CA MET A 393 -3.59 9.33 -11.44
C MET A 393 -2.52 10.30 -10.94
N TYR A 394 -2.80 10.97 -9.81
CA TYR A 394 -1.83 11.82 -9.06
C TYR A 394 -1.19 12.96 -9.87
N LYS A 395 -1.87 13.48 -10.92
CA LYS A 395 -1.34 14.52 -11.81
C LYS A 395 -1.59 15.96 -11.34
N GLY A 396 -2.24 16.13 -10.19
CA GLY A 396 -2.57 17.46 -9.68
C GLY A 396 -3.65 18.19 -10.50
N ILE A 397 -4.43 17.46 -11.28
CA ILE A 397 -5.51 18.00 -12.11
C ILE A 397 -6.49 18.75 -11.23
N SER A 398 -6.75 20.00 -11.55
CA SER A 398 -7.70 20.85 -10.82
C SER A 398 -9.03 21.05 -11.55
N THR A 399 -9.02 21.01 -12.88
CA THR A 399 -10.18 21.22 -13.76
C THR A 399 -10.06 20.36 -15.00
N ILE A 400 -11.21 19.91 -15.52
CA ILE A 400 -11.34 19.31 -16.84
C ILE A 400 -12.20 20.26 -17.65
N PRO A 401 -11.73 20.74 -18.83
CA PRO A 401 -12.51 21.66 -19.68
C PRO A 401 -13.83 21.04 -20.12
N SER A 402 -14.91 21.83 -20.21
CA SER A 402 -16.25 21.35 -20.55
C SER A 402 -16.40 20.92 -22.00
N ASN A 403 -15.48 21.33 -22.88
CA ASN A 403 -15.45 20.92 -24.29
C ASN A 403 -14.77 19.57 -24.54
N VAL A 404 -14.18 18.96 -23.51
CA VAL A 404 -13.55 17.62 -23.63
C VAL A 404 -14.65 16.57 -23.73
N SER A 405 -14.73 15.88 -24.87
CA SER A 405 -15.71 14.84 -25.17
C SER A 405 -15.07 13.72 -25.97
N PRO A 406 -14.26 12.88 -25.33
CA PRO A 406 -13.46 11.86 -26.00
C PRO A 406 -14.35 10.76 -26.60
N ARG A 407 -14.09 10.39 -27.85
CA ARG A 407 -14.78 9.32 -28.55
C ARG A 407 -13.93 8.04 -28.51
N CYS A 408 -13.90 7.38 -27.34
CA CYS A 408 -13.13 6.17 -27.11
C CYS A 408 -14.06 5.01 -26.74
N PRO A 409 -14.73 4.36 -27.71
CA PRO A 409 -15.73 3.32 -27.46
C PRO A 409 -15.13 2.07 -26.81
N ASN A 410 -13.82 1.86 -26.98
CA ASN A 410 -13.09 0.71 -26.42
C ASN A 410 -12.50 0.98 -25.02
N LEU A 411 -12.56 2.23 -24.54
CA LEU A 411 -12.01 2.58 -23.23
C LEU A 411 -12.76 1.82 -22.11
N SER A 412 -12.05 0.89 -21.50
CA SER A 412 -12.59 0.05 -20.43
C SER A 412 -12.23 0.55 -19.03
N THR A 413 -11.11 1.27 -18.89
CA THR A 413 -10.58 1.73 -17.60
C THR A 413 -10.16 3.18 -17.67
N LEU A 414 -10.69 3.99 -16.74
CA LEU A 414 -10.29 5.38 -16.54
C LEU A 414 -9.93 5.63 -15.07
N LEU A 415 -8.65 5.96 -14.83
CA LEU A 415 -8.10 6.20 -13.50
C LEU A 415 -7.77 7.69 -13.34
N LEU A 416 -8.47 8.36 -12.41
CA LEU A 416 -8.30 9.77 -12.06
C LEU A 416 -7.94 9.97 -10.59
N GLN A 417 -7.66 8.87 -9.87
CA GLN A 417 -7.43 8.90 -8.42
C GLN A 417 -6.29 9.85 -8.01
N GLY A 418 -6.37 10.40 -6.80
CA GLY A 418 -5.33 11.23 -6.20
C GLY A 418 -5.32 12.69 -6.65
N ASN A 419 -6.20 13.10 -7.59
CA ASN A 419 -6.33 14.49 -8.03
C ASN A 419 -7.18 15.29 -7.03
N ARG A 420 -6.65 15.57 -5.85
CA ARG A 420 -7.37 16.21 -4.72
C ARG A 420 -7.95 17.58 -5.05
N SER A 421 -7.37 18.29 -6.02
CA SER A 421 -7.81 19.61 -6.47
C SER A 421 -8.97 19.56 -7.46
N LEU A 422 -9.27 18.41 -8.08
CA LEU A 422 -10.34 18.21 -9.05
C LEU A 422 -11.70 18.29 -8.35
N LYS A 423 -12.45 19.37 -8.58
CA LYS A 423 -13.73 19.65 -7.90
C LYS A 423 -14.96 19.28 -8.73
N ASN A 424 -14.85 19.37 -10.04
CA ASN A 424 -15.94 19.11 -10.96
C ASN A 424 -15.40 18.32 -12.16
N VAL A 425 -16.19 17.38 -12.64
CA VAL A 425 -15.96 16.64 -13.88
C VAL A 425 -17.14 16.93 -14.80
N PRO A 426 -16.93 17.34 -16.07
CA PRO A 426 -18.01 17.67 -16.98
C PRO A 426 -18.74 16.42 -17.50
N ASP A 427 -20.02 16.54 -17.81
CA ASP A 427 -20.83 15.47 -18.41
C ASP A 427 -20.26 15.00 -19.75
N SER A 428 -19.73 15.93 -20.55
CA SER A 428 -19.12 15.65 -21.85
C SER A 428 -18.01 14.61 -21.82
N LEU A 429 -17.26 14.50 -20.70
CA LEU A 429 -16.18 13.52 -20.59
C LEU A 429 -16.67 12.07 -20.76
N PHE A 430 -17.89 11.76 -20.33
CA PHE A 430 -18.41 10.39 -20.30
C PHE A 430 -19.45 10.07 -21.38
N GLU A 431 -19.89 11.08 -22.17
CA GLU A 431 -20.98 10.93 -23.14
C GLU A 431 -20.74 9.81 -24.16
N HIS A 432 -19.49 9.58 -24.56
CA HIS A 432 -19.12 8.60 -25.58
C HIS A 432 -18.28 7.43 -25.06
N LEU A 433 -18.13 7.27 -23.74
CA LEU A 433 -17.34 6.20 -23.12
C LEU A 433 -18.18 4.97 -22.79
N HIS A 434 -19.03 4.52 -23.70
CA HIS A 434 -19.96 3.40 -23.46
C HIS A 434 -19.28 2.05 -23.20
N GLY A 435 -17.98 1.94 -23.46
CA GLY A 435 -17.16 0.76 -23.16
C GLY A 435 -16.66 0.69 -21.71
N LEU A 436 -16.81 1.78 -20.93
CA LEU A 436 -16.18 1.93 -19.63
C LEU A 436 -16.69 0.89 -18.62
N LYS A 437 -15.77 0.15 -18.01
CA LYS A 437 -16.01 -0.88 -16.98
C LYS A 437 -15.53 -0.41 -15.62
N VAL A 438 -14.37 0.24 -15.54
CA VAL A 438 -13.76 0.68 -14.28
C VAL A 438 -13.55 2.18 -14.29
N LEU A 439 -14.13 2.86 -13.31
CA LEU A 439 -13.95 4.28 -13.06
C LEU A 439 -13.41 4.49 -11.65
N ASP A 440 -12.20 5.05 -11.53
CA ASP A 440 -11.62 5.41 -10.25
C ASP A 440 -11.40 6.93 -10.14
N LEU A 441 -12.16 7.56 -9.24
CA LEU A 441 -12.08 8.95 -8.85
C LEU A 441 -11.69 9.10 -7.36
N SER A 442 -11.14 8.05 -6.76
CA SER A 442 -10.78 8.04 -5.33
C SER A 442 -9.81 9.19 -4.99
N TYR A 443 -9.96 9.74 -3.79
CA TYR A 443 -9.13 10.85 -3.30
C TYR A 443 -9.15 12.10 -4.19
N THR A 444 -10.26 12.36 -4.89
CA THR A 444 -10.49 13.63 -5.60
C THR A 444 -11.31 14.60 -4.75
N GLY A 445 -11.36 15.85 -5.19
CA GLY A 445 -12.13 16.91 -4.54
C GLY A 445 -13.56 17.08 -5.05
N ILE A 446 -14.11 16.11 -5.82
CA ILE A 446 -15.42 16.20 -6.45
C ILE A 446 -16.55 16.36 -5.43
N LYS A 447 -17.58 17.11 -5.81
CA LYS A 447 -18.78 17.36 -5.01
C LYS A 447 -19.96 16.47 -5.41
N SER A 448 -20.01 16.10 -6.69
CA SER A 448 -21.00 15.22 -7.32
C SER A 448 -20.38 14.50 -8.50
N LEU A 449 -20.95 13.37 -8.91
CA LEU A 449 -20.66 12.76 -10.21
C LEU A 449 -21.49 13.43 -11.30
N PRO A 450 -20.97 13.55 -12.54
CA PRO A 450 -21.76 13.98 -13.69
C PRO A 450 -22.85 12.96 -14.04
N ASN A 451 -23.98 13.43 -14.60
CA ASN A 451 -25.13 12.56 -14.89
C ASN A 451 -24.82 11.52 -15.97
N SER A 452 -23.93 11.83 -16.89
CA SER A 452 -23.47 10.92 -17.95
C SER A 452 -22.88 9.61 -17.42
N VAL A 453 -22.26 9.62 -16.23
CA VAL A 453 -21.72 8.39 -15.58
C VAL A 453 -22.84 7.38 -15.33
N PHE A 454 -24.03 7.84 -14.91
CA PHE A 454 -25.15 6.96 -14.58
C PHE A 454 -25.83 6.32 -15.81
N SER A 455 -25.38 6.67 -17.01
CA SER A 455 -25.80 6.05 -18.27
C SER A 455 -24.79 5.01 -18.81
N LEU A 456 -23.70 4.77 -18.10
CA LEU A 456 -22.65 3.81 -18.50
C LEU A 456 -22.98 2.39 -18.03
N GLU A 457 -23.90 1.72 -18.71
CA GLU A 457 -24.46 0.42 -18.31
C GLU A 457 -23.43 -0.72 -18.18
N LYS A 458 -22.24 -0.58 -18.79
CA LYS A 458 -21.16 -1.57 -18.70
C LYS A 458 -20.26 -1.39 -17.46
N LEU A 459 -20.47 -0.35 -16.65
CA LEU A 459 -19.67 -0.14 -15.44
C LEU A 459 -19.80 -1.33 -14.47
N THR A 460 -18.67 -1.90 -14.14
CA THR A 460 -18.52 -2.98 -13.15
C THR A 460 -17.97 -2.49 -11.83
N ALA A 461 -17.17 -1.41 -11.84
CA ALA A 461 -16.59 -0.83 -10.63
C ALA A 461 -16.60 0.69 -10.65
N ILE A 462 -17.09 1.30 -9.57
CA ILE A 462 -17.00 2.72 -9.27
C ILE A 462 -16.28 2.88 -7.94
N ARG A 463 -15.15 3.57 -7.97
CA ARG A 463 -14.31 3.86 -6.80
C ARG A 463 -14.33 5.36 -6.51
N LEU A 464 -14.82 5.73 -5.32
CA LEU A 464 -14.96 7.11 -4.86
C LEU A 464 -14.41 7.30 -3.44
N LYS A 465 -13.59 6.32 -2.97
CA LYS A 465 -13.00 6.36 -1.63
C LYS A 465 -12.23 7.67 -1.42
N GLY A 466 -12.44 8.31 -0.26
CA GLY A 466 -11.73 9.54 0.08
C GLY A 466 -12.18 10.80 -0.65
N CYS A 467 -13.29 10.75 -1.40
CA CYS A 467 -13.92 11.94 -1.99
C CYS A 467 -14.66 12.73 -0.90
N ARG A 468 -13.90 13.38 -0.04
CA ARG A 468 -14.38 14.03 1.20
C ARG A 468 -15.30 15.24 0.97
N ARG A 469 -15.64 15.58 -0.30
CA ARG A 469 -16.60 16.65 -0.66
C ARG A 469 -17.87 16.11 -1.31
N LEU A 470 -17.90 14.82 -1.67
CA LEU A 470 -19.05 14.16 -2.29
C LEU A 470 -20.17 13.99 -1.24
N LYS A 471 -21.34 14.62 -1.49
CA LYS A 471 -22.48 14.62 -0.56
C LYS A 471 -23.70 13.88 -1.10
N HIS A 472 -23.90 13.90 -2.40
CA HIS A 472 -25.06 13.34 -3.08
C HIS A 472 -24.64 12.61 -4.34
N MET A 473 -25.38 11.55 -4.66
CA MET A 473 -25.27 10.80 -5.91
C MET A 473 -26.64 10.74 -6.59
N SER A 474 -26.64 10.77 -7.91
CA SER A 474 -27.86 10.47 -8.68
C SER A 474 -28.17 8.97 -8.64
N SER A 475 -29.34 8.59 -9.15
CA SER A 475 -29.81 7.20 -9.09
C SER A 475 -28.87 6.22 -9.82
N LEU A 476 -28.56 5.12 -9.14
CA LEU A 476 -27.71 4.03 -9.65
C LEU A 476 -28.50 2.97 -10.44
N ALA A 477 -29.81 3.12 -10.59
CA ALA A 477 -30.71 2.07 -11.08
C ALA A 477 -30.35 1.51 -12.47
N LYS A 478 -29.68 2.29 -13.33
CA LYS A 478 -29.24 1.85 -14.67
C LYS A 478 -27.94 1.04 -14.66
N LEU A 479 -27.15 1.13 -13.58
CA LEU A 479 -25.82 0.52 -13.50
C LEU A 479 -25.90 -0.97 -13.09
N THR A 480 -26.76 -1.72 -13.71
CA THR A 480 -27.07 -3.13 -13.32
C THR A 480 -25.91 -4.11 -13.50
N ALA A 481 -24.84 -3.72 -14.17
CA ALA A 481 -23.60 -4.48 -14.28
C ALA A 481 -22.68 -4.29 -13.09
N LEU A 482 -22.95 -3.32 -12.21
CA LEU A 482 -22.03 -2.94 -11.13
C LEU A 482 -21.80 -4.07 -10.13
N ARG A 483 -20.54 -4.33 -9.83
CA ARG A 483 -20.07 -5.35 -8.88
C ARG A 483 -19.37 -4.72 -7.68
N LYS A 484 -18.80 -3.55 -7.86
CA LYS A 484 -18.11 -2.80 -6.80
C LYS A 484 -18.59 -1.36 -6.73
N LEU A 485 -18.98 -0.93 -5.53
CA LEU A 485 -19.26 0.45 -5.18
C LEU A 485 -18.48 0.81 -3.92
N ASP A 486 -17.49 1.70 -4.04
CA ASP A 486 -16.70 2.18 -2.92
C ASP A 486 -16.97 3.67 -2.66
N LEU A 487 -17.72 3.97 -1.60
CA LEU A 487 -18.07 5.29 -1.12
C LEU A 487 -17.42 5.60 0.24
N GLY A 488 -16.37 4.85 0.59
CA GLY A 488 -15.65 5.04 1.85
C GLY A 488 -15.06 6.45 1.99
N GLU A 489 -15.10 7.00 3.18
CA GLU A 489 -14.58 8.33 3.52
C GLU A 489 -15.21 9.50 2.72
N THR A 490 -16.40 9.31 2.15
CA THR A 490 -17.19 10.38 1.54
C THR A 490 -18.03 11.12 2.59
N LYS A 491 -18.77 12.14 2.16
CA LYS A 491 -19.72 12.89 3.00
C LYS A 491 -21.18 12.69 2.60
N ILE A 492 -21.49 11.56 1.96
CA ILE A 492 -22.87 11.23 1.64
C ILE A 492 -23.71 11.15 2.93
N THR A 493 -24.94 11.63 2.84
CA THR A 493 -25.91 11.66 3.96
C THR A 493 -26.99 10.60 3.84
N GLU A 494 -27.15 10.06 2.64
CA GLU A 494 -28.19 9.10 2.27
C GLU A 494 -27.59 8.01 1.38
N VAL A 495 -28.19 6.82 1.43
CA VAL A 495 -27.87 5.72 0.52
C VAL A 495 -28.33 6.14 -0.88
N PRO A 496 -27.50 5.98 -1.92
CA PRO A 496 -27.90 6.34 -3.28
C PRO A 496 -29.14 5.58 -3.75
N ASP A 497 -30.07 6.29 -4.38
CA ASP A 497 -31.28 5.69 -4.98
C ASP A 497 -30.91 4.63 -6.01
N GLY A 498 -31.70 3.54 -6.09
CA GLY A 498 -31.48 2.47 -7.04
C GLY A 498 -30.38 1.47 -6.61
N LEU A 499 -29.81 1.60 -5.42
CA LEU A 499 -28.84 0.62 -4.89
C LEU A 499 -29.45 -0.81 -4.87
N GLU A 500 -30.72 -0.92 -4.58
CA GLU A 500 -31.46 -2.20 -4.56
C GLU A 500 -31.56 -2.89 -5.92
N MET A 501 -31.28 -2.19 -7.01
CA MET A 501 -31.28 -2.73 -8.39
C MET A 501 -29.94 -3.40 -8.73
N LEU A 502 -28.89 -3.16 -7.93
CA LEU A 502 -27.54 -3.63 -8.20
C LEU A 502 -27.31 -5.08 -7.74
N VAL A 503 -28.13 -6.01 -8.20
CA VAL A 503 -28.15 -7.43 -7.77
C VAL A 503 -26.84 -8.19 -8.06
N LYS A 504 -25.95 -7.63 -8.88
CA LYS A 504 -24.62 -8.20 -9.16
C LYS A 504 -23.54 -7.70 -8.20
N LEU A 505 -23.89 -6.81 -7.26
CA LEU A 505 -22.91 -6.20 -6.35
C LEU A 505 -22.28 -7.26 -5.44
N THR A 506 -20.94 -7.27 -5.39
CA THR A 506 -20.14 -8.15 -4.52
C THR A 506 -19.37 -7.36 -3.46
N TYR A 507 -19.14 -6.09 -3.69
CA TYR A 507 -18.42 -5.19 -2.80
C TYR A 507 -19.19 -3.90 -2.59
N LEU A 508 -19.51 -3.57 -1.34
CA LEU A 508 -20.19 -2.34 -0.95
C LEU A 508 -19.47 -1.71 0.25
N ASN A 509 -18.86 -0.54 0.04
CA ASN A 509 -18.28 0.26 1.10
C ASN A 509 -19.06 1.56 1.28
N LEU A 510 -19.80 1.65 2.37
CA LEU A 510 -20.58 2.81 2.81
C LEU A 510 -20.00 3.41 4.11
N ASN A 511 -18.68 3.31 4.32
CA ASN A 511 -18.01 3.94 5.46
C ASN A 511 -17.95 5.47 5.28
N ALA A 512 -19.12 6.12 5.38
CA ALA A 512 -19.30 7.55 5.24
C ALA A 512 -19.79 8.15 6.57
N LYS A 513 -19.02 9.13 7.11
CA LYS A 513 -19.27 9.69 8.46
C LYS A 513 -20.63 10.40 8.62
N ASN A 514 -21.29 10.78 7.53
CA ASN A 514 -22.56 11.51 7.59
C ASN A 514 -23.78 10.59 7.31
N LEU A 515 -23.56 9.37 6.84
CA LEU A 515 -24.60 8.39 6.63
C LEU A 515 -25.01 7.80 7.98
N LYS A 516 -26.31 7.91 8.35
CA LYS A 516 -26.82 7.50 9.67
C LYS A 516 -27.65 6.23 9.63
N ILE A 517 -28.34 6.00 8.54
CA ILE A 517 -29.37 4.93 8.45
C ILE A 517 -29.20 4.20 7.13
N MET A 518 -29.23 2.86 7.18
CA MET A 518 -29.44 2.00 6.04
C MET A 518 -30.92 1.72 5.87
N PRO A 519 -31.55 2.09 4.74
CA PRO A 519 -32.97 1.79 4.51
C PRO A 519 -33.23 0.29 4.50
N LEU A 520 -34.39 -0.13 4.99
CA LEU A 520 -34.80 -1.52 5.04
C LEU A 520 -35.03 -2.10 3.65
N GLN A 521 -34.91 -3.41 3.49
CA GLN A 521 -35.18 -4.19 2.28
C GLN A 521 -34.24 -3.89 1.08
N ILE A 522 -33.14 -3.19 1.29
CA ILE A 522 -32.09 -2.99 0.25
C ILE A 522 -31.10 -4.17 0.30
N LEU A 523 -30.51 -4.45 1.46
CA LEU A 523 -29.48 -5.50 1.59
C LEU A 523 -29.97 -6.89 1.16
N PRO A 524 -31.19 -7.34 1.48
CA PRO A 524 -31.68 -8.64 1.04
C PRO A 524 -31.71 -8.84 -0.48
N LYS A 525 -31.82 -7.75 -1.28
CA LYS A 525 -31.74 -7.80 -2.74
C LYS A 525 -30.30 -7.99 -3.26
N LEU A 526 -29.30 -7.65 -2.45
CA LEU A 526 -27.87 -7.73 -2.81
C LEU A 526 -27.28 -9.12 -2.47
N SER A 527 -27.96 -10.19 -2.84
CA SER A 527 -27.66 -11.58 -2.45
C SER A 527 -26.26 -12.09 -2.83
N ARG A 528 -25.50 -11.36 -3.68
CA ARG A 528 -24.15 -11.70 -4.10
C ARG A 528 -23.07 -11.00 -3.29
N LEU A 529 -23.45 -10.17 -2.31
CA LEU A 529 -22.51 -9.35 -1.56
C LEU A 529 -21.56 -10.22 -0.73
N GLN A 530 -20.26 -10.00 -0.89
CA GLN A 530 -19.17 -10.66 -0.17
C GLN A 530 -18.45 -9.70 0.79
N PHE A 531 -18.45 -8.42 0.49
CA PHE A 531 -17.82 -7.38 1.31
C PHE A 531 -18.82 -6.27 1.61
N LEU A 532 -19.03 -5.98 2.90
CA LEU A 532 -19.91 -4.92 3.38
C LEU A 532 -19.22 -4.12 4.48
N ARG A 533 -19.09 -2.80 4.27
CA ARG A 533 -18.52 -1.91 5.27
C ARG A 533 -19.40 -0.69 5.49
N PHE A 534 -19.83 -0.50 6.71
CA PHE A 534 -20.46 0.74 7.18
C PHE A 534 -19.51 1.55 8.07
N SER A 535 -19.85 2.81 8.32
CA SER A 535 -19.26 3.56 9.43
C SER A 535 -19.94 3.16 10.75
N CYS A 536 -19.25 3.38 11.84
CA CYS A 536 -19.73 3.05 13.19
C CYS A 536 -21.03 3.78 13.61
N ILE A 537 -21.47 4.80 12.88
CA ILE A 537 -22.72 5.54 13.17
C ILE A 537 -23.94 4.97 12.44
N VAL A 538 -23.75 4.09 11.44
CA VAL A 538 -24.86 3.55 10.61
C VAL A 538 -25.60 2.48 11.38
N LYS A 539 -26.92 2.68 11.51
CA LYS A 539 -27.82 1.67 12.09
C LYS A 539 -28.28 0.70 11.03
N VAL A 540 -28.06 -0.59 11.28
CA VAL A 540 -28.47 -1.68 10.39
C VAL A 540 -29.16 -2.74 11.25
N LYS A 541 -30.30 -3.27 10.79
CA LYS A 541 -30.95 -4.38 11.46
C LYS A 541 -30.27 -5.70 11.15
N LYS A 542 -30.20 -6.59 12.14
CA LYS A 542 -29.54 -7.90 12.00
C LYS A 542 -30.11 -8.73 10.85
N GLU A 543 -31.45 -8.73 10.65
CA GLU A 543 -32.14 -9.50 9.61
C GLU A 543 -31.66 -9.12 8.21
N GLU A 544 -31.32 -7.83 7.99
CA GLU A 544 -30.78 -7.34 6.73
C GLU A 544 -29.41 -7.99 6.44
N ILE A 545 -28.53 -8.10 7.47
CA ILE A 545 -27.18 -8.68 7.31
C ILE A 545 -27.27 -10.20 7.23
N GLU A 546 -28.11 -10.84 8.01
CA GLU A 546 -28.34 -12.30 8.00
C GLU A 546 -28.83 -12.82 6.64
N SER A 547 -29.50 -11.96 5.87
CA SER A 547 -29.95 -12.26 4.51
C SER A 547 -28.79 -12.45 3.50
N LEU A 548 -27.62 -11.88 3.79
CA LEU A 548 -26.46 -11.88 2.91
C LEU A 548 -25.64 -13.16 3.04
N LYS A 549 -26.09 -14.24 2.39
CA LYS A 549 -25.53 -15.60 2.53
C LYS A 549 -24.11 -15.78 2.01
N LYS A 550 -23.61 -14.86 1.17
CA LYS A 550 -22.26 -14.89 0.58
C LYS A 550 -21.28 -13.93 1.24
N LEU A 551 -21.70 -13.29 2.35
CA LEU A 551 -20.87 -12.31 3.03
C LEU A 551 -19.64 -12.98 3.65
N GLU A 552 -18.46 -12.47 3.33
CA GLU A 552 -17.15 -12.92 3.84
C GLU A 552 -16.51 -11.89 4.76
N ASN A 553 -16.72 -10.59 4.44
CA ASN A 553 -16.12 -9.48 5.16
C ASN A 553 -17.19 -8.48 5.62
N VAL A 554 -17.25 -8.16 6.92
CA VAL A 554 -18.29 -7.26 7.45
C VAL A 554 -17.77 -6.29 8.50
N TRP A 555 -18.12 -5.01 8.35
CA TRP A 555 -17.92 -3.94 9.34
C TRP A 555 -19.28 -3.32 9.65
N VAL A 556 -19.79 -3.63 10.84
CA VAL A 556 -21.14 -3.22 11.25
C VAL A 556 -21.18 -2.85 12.73
N ARG A 557 -22.27 -2.14 13.10
CA ARG A 557 -22.58 -1.82 14.49
C ARG A 557 -23.98 -2.28 14.84
N PHE A 558 -24.13 -2.84 16.06
CA PHE A 558 -25.40 -3.13 16.72
C PHE A 558 -25.63 -2.18 17.87
N ASP A 559 -26.89 -1.78 18.12
CA ASP A 559 -27.22 -0.87 19.21
C ASP A 559 -27.24 -1.60 20.58
N ASP A 560 -27.54 -2.90 20.60
CA ASP A 560 -27.62 -3.70 21.82
C ASP A 560 -26.96 -5.09 21.69
N LEU A 561 -26.70 -5.70 22.85
CA LEU A 561 -26.07 -7.01 22.96
C LEU A 561 -26.96 -8.17 22.47
N ASP A 562 -28.28 -8.03 22.55
CA ASP A 562 -29.20 -9.12 22.19
C ASP A 562 -29.21 -9.32 20.68
N GLU A 563 -29.25 -8.21 19.92
CA GLU A 563 -29.06 -8.24 18.45
C GLU A 563 -27.71 -8.83 18.07
N PHE A 564 -26.63 -8.39 18.74
CA PHE A 564 -25.28 -8.91 18.51
C PHE A 564 -25.20 -10.41 18.80
N CYS A 565 -25.61 -10.87 19.99
CA CYS A 565 -25.57 -12.29 20.36
C CYS A 565 -26.40 -13.16 19.42
N SER A 566 -27.58 -12.68 19.01
CA SER A 566 -28.43 -13.33 18.05
C SER A 566 -27.74 -13.44 16.68
N PHE A 567 -27.08 -12.36 16.22
CA PHE A 567 -26.30 -12.37 14.99
C PHE A 567 -25.14 -13.37 15.06
N ILE A 568 -24.37 -13.40 16.14
CA ILE A 568 -23.25 -14.34 16.32
C ILE A 568 -23.76 -15.80 16.29
N ARG A 569 -24.86 -16.10 16.96
CA ARG A 569 -25.49 -17.44 16.89
C ARG A 569 -25.89 -17.81 15.45
N SER A 570 -26.36 -16.86 14.64
CA SER A 570 -26.68 -17.08 13.23
C SER A 570 -25.49 -17.36 12.34
N LEU A 571 -24.26 -17.07 12.82
CA LEU A 571 -23.01 -17.32 12.11
C LEU A 571 -22.44 -18.72 12.36
N GLU A 572 -23.02 -19.55 13.27
CA GLU A 572 -22.50 -20.89 13.63
C GLU A 572 -22.29 -21.80 12.41
N GLU A 573 -23.03 -21.58 11.32
CA GLU A 573 -22.87 -22.30 10.05
C GLU A 573 -22.01 -21.55 9.01
N ARG A 574 -21.50 -20.32 9.34
CA ARG A 574 -20.79 -19.46 8.41
C ARG A 574 -19.52 -18.91 9.05
N GLN A 575 -18.41 -19.11 8.41
CA GLN A 575 -17.16 -18.47 8.79
C GLN A 575 -16.97 -17.18 8.00
N LEU A 576 -17.00 -16.04 8.71
CA LEU A 576 -16.55 -14.77 8.15
C LEU A 576 -15.02 -14.77 8.10
N ALA A 577 -14.45 -14.37 6.96
CA ALA A 577 -12.99 -14.24 6.81
C ALA A 577 -12.44 -13.06 7.63
N CYS A 578 -13.16 -11.93 7.61
CA CYS A 578 -12.79 -10.72 8.35
C CYS A 578 -14.06 -10.03 8.87
N TYR A 579 -14.02 -9.57 10.13
CA TYR A 579 -15.12 -8.78 10.68
C TYR A 579 -14.63 -7.77 11.71
N GLN A 580 -15.33 -6.63 11.75
CA GLN A 580 -15.24 -5.68 12.85
C GLN A 580 -16.66 -5.33 13.29
N ILE A 581 -17.05 -5.81 14.45
CA ILE A 581 -18.38 -5.63 15.00
C ILE A 581 -18.28 -4.76 16.24
N GLN A 582 -19.02 -3.66 16.24
CA GLN A 582 -19.14 -2.78 17.40
C GLN A 582 -20.53 -2.91 18.00
N VAL A 583 -20.61 -2.90 19.33
CA VAL A 583 -21.88 -2.91 20.07
C VAL A 583 -21.87 -1.75 21.03
N GLY A 584 -22.99 -1.02 21.11
CA GLY A 584 -23.18 0.08 22.05
C GLY A 584 -23.51 1.42 21.41
N LYS A 585 -23.61 2.47 22.22
CA LYS A 585 -24.14 3.80 21.81
C LYS A 585 -23.07 4.81 21.40
N SER A 586 -21.85 4.64 21.86
CA SER A 586 -20.77 5.57 21.56
C SER A 586 -20.22 5.40 20.15
N VAL A 587 -19.69 6.47 19.58
CA VAL A 587 -19.28 6.56 18.19
C VAL A 587 -17.78 6.80 18.12
N GLU A 588 -16.97 5.74 18.23
CA GLU A 588 -15.55 5.83 17.88
C GLU A 588 -15.31 5.30 16.47
N ASP A 589 -14.48 6.00 15.72
CA ASP A 589 -14.12 5.60 14.34
C ASP A 589 -13.47 4.21 14.31
N PHE A 590 -13.92 3.37 13.38
CA PHE A 590 -13.28 2.10 13.02
C PHE A 590 -11.86 2.25 12.43
N ASP A 591 -11.32 3.48 12.36
CA ASP A 591 -10.13 3.81 11.57
C ASP A 591 -8.79 3.39 12.19
N GLN A 592 -8.78 2.79 13.37
CA GLN A 592 -7.55 2.15 13.84
C GLN A 592 -7.42 0.78 13.16
N LYS A 593 -6.63 0.70 12.07
CA LYS A 593 -6.07 -0.57 11.63
C LYS A 593 -5.26 -1.11 12.80
N ILE A 594 -5.80 -2.14 13.42
CA ILE A 594 -5.08 -2.88 14.45
C ILE A 594 -4.26 -3.89 13.68
N GLU A 595 -2.96 -3.75 13.83
CA GLU A 595 -1.93 -4.57 13.17
C GLU A 595 -2.23 -6.06 13.40
N ASP A 596 -2.16 -6.86 12.35
CA ASP A 596 -2.29 -8.34 12.35
C ASP A 596 -3.59 -8.95 12.90
N VAL A 597 -4.67 -8.17 12.96
CA VAL A 597 -5.95 -8.66 13.46
C VAL A 597 -7.09 -8.39 12.48
N GLU A 598 -7.75 -9.45 12.05
CA GLU A 598 -8.84 -9.41 11.07
C GLU A 598 -10.22 -9.58 11.68
N LYS A 599 -10.31 -10.10 12.93
CA LYS A 599 -11.55 -10.48 13.60
C LYS A 599 -11.69 -9.75 14.93
N ILE A 600 -12.50 -8.69 14.92
CA ILE A 600 -12.57 -7.69 15.98
C ILE A 600 -13.99 -7.55 16.52
N VAL A 601 -14.12 -7.56 17.85
CA VAL A 601 -15.34 -7.17 18.57
C VAL A 601 -15.03 -6.04 19.53
N ILE A 602 -15.83 -4.98 19.47
CA ILE A 602 -15.75 -3.81 20.35
C ILE A 602 -17.08 -3.69 21.11
N LEU A 603 -17.03 -3.80 22.43
CA LEU A 603 -18.19 -3.62 23.32
C LEU A 603 -18.02 -2.32 24.09
N GLU A 604 -18.93 -1.37 23.89
CA GLU A 604 -18.84 -0.03 24.47
C GLU A 604 -20.15 0.35 25.15
N GLU A 605 -20.08 0.82 26.39
CA GLU A 605 -21.23 1.17 27.24
C GLU A 605 -22.26 -0.01 27.34
N CYS A 606 -21.76 -1.24 27.36
CA CYS A 606 -22.58 -2.44 27.41
C CYS A 606 -22.70 -2.95 28.86
N ASN A 607 -23.91 -3.42 29.23
CA ASN A 607 -24.13 -4.17 30.45
C ASN A 607 -23.93 -5.67 30.17
N LEU A 608 -22.77 -6.21 30.58
CA LEU A 608 -22.34 -7.57 30.27
C LEU A 608 -22.88 -8.64 31.23
N ARG A 609 -23.46 -8.22 32.37
CA ARG A 609 -23.99 -9.10 33.43
C ARG A 609 -25.53 -9.22 33.42
N ARG A 610 -26.19 -9.06 32.28
CA ARG A 610 -27.64 -9.24 32.21
C ARG A 610 -28.05 -10.72 32.37
N GLY A 611 -28.61 -11.08 33.54
CA GLY A 611 -29.42 -12.26 33.80
C GLY A 611 -28.96 -13.59 33.18
N ASP A 612 -29.94 -14.44 32.78
CA ASP A 612 -29.72 -15.79 32.24
C ASP A 612 -29.14 -15.84 30.81
N GLU A 613 -29.10 -14.74 30.06
CA GLU A 613 -28.51 -14.70 28.72
C GLU A 613 -27.04 -14.26 28.78
N SER A 614 -26.12 -15.23 28.68
CA SER A 614 -24.70 -14.98 28.62
C SER A 614 -24.30 -14.35 27.28
N LEU A 615 -23.40 -13.33 27.32
CA LEU A 615 -22.71 -12.82 26.13
C LEU A 615 -22.12 -13.96 25.30
N VAL A 616 -22.38 -13.97 23.99
CA VAL A 616 -21.80 -14.93 23.04
C VAL A 616 -20.74 -14.22 22.20
N LEU A 617 -19.52 -14.75 22.23
CA LEU A 617 -18.41 -14.26 21.40
C LEU A 617 -18.08 -15.30 20.33
N PRO A 618 -17.62 -14.88 19.13
CA PRO A 618 -17.13 -15.80 18.10
C PRO A 618 -15.92 -16.61 18.59
N GLU A 619 -15.86 -17.90 18.27
CA GLU A 619 -14.74 -18.78 18.67
C GLU A 619 -13.39 -18.35 18.03
N ASP A 620 -13.44 -17.73 16.86
CA ASP A 620 -12.31 -17.30 16.07
C ASP A 620 -11.95 -15.81 16.28
N LEU A 621 -12.49 -15.17 17.33
CA LEU A 621 -12.21 -13.79 17.68
C LEU A 621 -10.72 -13.58 17.98
N GLN A 622 -10.12 -12.55 17.39
CA GLN A 622 -8.69 -12.23 17.57
C GLN A 622 -8.47 -11.01 18.46
N PHE A 623 -9.37 -10.03 18.44
CA PHE A 623 -9.27 -8.84 19.27
C PHE A 623 -10.60 -8.50 19.94
N LEU A 624 -10.55 -8.37 21.27
CA LEU A 624 -11.66 -7.88 22.09
C LEU A 624 -11.30 -6.54 22.71
N LYS A 625 -12.11 -5.49 22.41
CA LYS A 625 -12.06 -4.21 23.10
C LYS A 625 -13.30 -4.05 23.97
N LEU A 626 -13.08 -3.79 25.26
CA LEU A 626 -14.12 -3.45 26.25
C LEU A 626 -13.91 -2.00 26.66
N LYS A 627 -14.93 -1.16 26.52
CA LYS A 627 -14.85 0.25 26.88
C LYS A 627 -16.10 0.68 27.63
N THR A 628 -15.90 1.37 28.77
CA THR A 628 -16.97 1.90 29.62
C THR A 628 -18.04 0.85 29.99
N CYS A 629 -17.62 -0.40 30.23
CA CYS A 629 -18.46 -1.48 30.70
C CYS A 629 -18.39 -1.55 32.24
N GLU A 630 -19.30 -0.86 32.93
CA GLU A 630 -19.19 -0.59 34.38
C GLU A 630 -19.54 -1.79 35.25
N ASP A 631 -20.36 -2.72 34.75
CA ASP A 631 -20.84 -3.90 35.49
C ASP A 631 -19.83 -5.05 35.54
N LEU A 632 -18.75 -4.97 34.71
CA LEU A 632 -17.73 -5.99 34.60
C LEU A 632 -16.71 -5.88 35.74
N ARG A 633 -16.58 -6.90 36.59
CA ARG A 633 -15.57 -6.96 37.66
C ARG A 633 -14.29 -7.71 37.24
N SER A 634 -14.42 -8.67 36.33
CA SER A 634 -13.33 -9.48 35.78
C SER A 634 -13.71 -10.00 34.40
N LEU A 635 -12.71 -10.36 33.58
CA LEU A 635 -12.93 -11.09 32.31
C LEU A 635 -13.60 -12.45 32.54
N CYS A 636 -13.49 -13.03 33.73
CA CYS A 636 -14.18 -14.26 34.12
C CYS A 636 -15.71 -14.10 34.13
N ASP A 637 -16.20 -12.88 34.25
CA ASP A 637 -17.63 -12.57 34.17
C ASP A 637 -18.19 -12.71 32.74
N VAL A 638 -17.32 -13.02 31.77
CA VAL A 638 -17.65 -13.28 30.36
C VAL A 638 -17.38 -14.76 30.03
N PRO A 639 -18.32 -15.69 30.29
CA PRO A 639 -18.11 -17.13 30.13
C PRO A 639 -17.69 -17.55 28.73
N SER A 640 -18.19 -16.86 27.68
CA SER A 640 -17.87 -17.16 26.29
C SER A 640 -16.40 -16.96 25.92
N LEU A 641 -15.61 -16.20 26.69
CA LEU A 641 -14.17 -16.09 26.49
C LEU A 641 -13.43 -17.43 26.57
N LYS A 642 -13.97 -18.41 27.30
CA LYS A 642 -13.37 -19.78 27.41
C LYS A 642 -13.42 -20.54 26.09
N HIS A 643 -14.32 -20.16 25.18
CA HIS A 643 -14.50 -20.81 23.89
C HIS A 643 -13.73 -20.13 22.76
N VAL A 644 -13.17 -18.94 23.01
CA VAL A 644 -12.38 -18.18 22.03
C VAL A 644 -10.98 -18.80 21.88
N ARG A 645 -10.64 -19.25 20.66
CA ARG A 645 -9.42 -20.02 20.39
C ARG A 645 -8.27 -19.22 19.81
N GLU A 646 -8.56 -18.06 19.21
CA GLU A 646 -7.57 -17.27 18.45
C GLU A 646 -7.32 -15.89 19.04
N LEU A 647 -7.69 -15.63 20.30
CA LEU A 647 -7.60 -14.33 20.93
C LEU A 647 -6.15 -13.87 21.12
N LYS A 648 -5.74 -12.90 20.32
CA LYS A 648 -4.37 -12.34 20.35
C LYS A 648 -4.26 -11.06 21.18
N LYS A 649 -5.33 -10.24 21.18
CA LYS A 649 -5.32 -8.94 21.84
C LYS A 649 -6.56 -8.69 22.65
N ILE A 650 -6.38 -8.13 23.87
CA ILE A 650 -7.45 -7.57 24.70
C ILE A 650 -7.08 -6.14 25.06
N ARG A 651 -8.07 -5.24 24.93
CA ARG A 651 -7.98 -3.87 25.43
C ARG A 651 -9.18 -3.57 26.33
N ILE A 652 -8.90 -3.10 27.54
CA ILE A 652 -9.91 -2.69 28.50
C ILE A 652 -9.68 -1.21 28.83
N GLU A 653 -10.68 -0.39 28.60
CA GLU A 653 -10.58 1.05 28.70
C GLU A 653 -11.78 1.65 29.46
N ASP A 654 -11.52 2.54 30.42
CA ASP A 654 -12.54 3.25 31.22
C ASP A 654 -13.60 2.34 31.88
N CYS A 655 -13.27 1.08 32.22
CA CYS A 655 -14.17 0.14 32.89
C CYS A 655 -13.98 0.21 34.40
N GLU A 656 -14.74 1.09 35.10
CA GLU A 656 -14.56 1.36 36.53
C GLU A 656 -14.93 0.17 37.44
N GLY A 657 -15.74 -0.78 36.96
CA GLY A 657 -16.11 -2.00 37.70
C GLY A 657 -14.99 -3.01 37.87
N ILE A 658 -13.94 -2.97 37.06
CA ILE A 658 -12.87 -4.00 37.02
C ILE A 658 -11.97 -3.89 38.24
N GLU A 659 -12.00 -4.94 39.08
CA GLU A 659 -11.13 -5.12 40.24
C GLU A 659 -9.94 -6.06 39.92
N HIS A 660 -10.16 -7.08 39.09
CA HIS A 660 -9.15 -8.05 38.65
C HIS A 660 -9.35 -8.41 37.18
N VAL A 661 -8.28 -8.70 36.45
CA VAL A 661 -8.39 -9.03 35.01
C VAL A 661 -8.89 -10.46 34.83
N VAL A 662 -8.24 -11.45 35.46
CA VAL A 662 -8.58 -12.89 35.34
C VAL A 662 -8.60 -13.56 36.71
N SER A 663 -9.25 -14.75 36.80
CA SER A 663 -9.12 -15.64 37.96
C SER A 663 -7.92 -16.58 37.80
N SER A 664 -7.53 -17.24 38.87
CA SER A 664 -6.43 -18.21 38.87
C SER A 664 -6.69 -19.46 38.00
N THR A 665 -7.91 -19.66 37.55
CA THR A 665 -8.35 -20.86 36.79
C THR A 665 -8.50 -20.65 35.29
N ASP A 666 -8.48 -19.40 34.81
CA ASP A 666 -8.70 -19.10 33.40
C ASP A 666 -7.35 -18.95 32.67
N SER A 667 -7.21 -19.60 31.54
CA SER A 667 -6.03 -19.50 30.68
C SER A 667 -6.33 -18.70 29.42
N LEU A 668 -5.55 -17.64 29.18
CA LEU A 668 -5.53 -16.85 27.95
C LEU A 668 -4.25 -17.16 27.17
N GLN A 669 -4.04 -18.43 26.85
CA GLN A 669 -2.78 -18.95 26.31
C GLN A 669 -2.39 -18.37 24.94
N THR A 670 -3.37 -17.90 24.16
CA THR A 670 -3.14 -17.29 22.85
C THR A 670 -2.90 -15.79 22.90
N LEU A 671 -3.09 -15.16 24.08
CA LEU A 671 -3.01 -13.70 24.22
C LEU A 671 -1.56 -13.21 24.11
N GLU A 672 -1.35 -12.29 23.15
CA GLU A 672 -0.04 -11.66 22.90
C GLU A 672 0.04 -10.23 23.45
N ILE A 673 -1.08 -9.51 23.47
CA ILE A 673 -1.14 -8.10 23.86
C ILE A 673 -2.28 -7.86 24.84
N LEU A 674 -1.97 -7.26 25.97
CA LEU A 674 -2.94 -6.83 26.97
C LEU A 674 -2.77 -5.34 27.26
N GLU A 675 -3.80 -4.55 26.96
CA GLU A 675 -3.85 -3.11 27.19
C GLU A 675 -4.91 -2.78 28.23
N LEU A 676 -4.49 -2.17 29.34
CA LEU A 676 -5.35 -1.75 30.45
C LEU A 676 -5.23 -0.23 30.62
N LEU A 677 -6.30 0.50 30.32
CA LEU A 677 -6.29 1.95 30.26
C LEU A 677 -7.35 2.53 31.18
N LYS A 678 -6.95 3.48 32.04
CA LYS A 678 -7.84 4.24 32.92
C LYS A 678 -8.74 3.37 33.81
N LEU A 679 -8.22 2.31 34.42
CA LEU A 679 -8.95 1.40 35.31
C LEU A 679 -8.78 1.82 36.77
N LYS A 680 -9.64 2.70 37.28
CA LYS A 680 -9.51 3.32 38.62
C LYS A 680 -9.55 2.32 39.79
N ASN A 681 -10.28 1.22 39.66
CA ASN A 681 -10.53 0.27 40.75
C ASN A 681 -9.74 -1.04 40.60
N LEU A 682 -8.80 -1.10 39.65
CA LEU A 682 -7.98 -2.29 39.42
C LEU A 682 -7.04 -2.57 40.61
N ARG A 683 -7.22 -3.72 41.27
CA ARG A 683 -6.44 -4.16 42.42
C ARG A 683 -5.32 -5.13 42.05
N GLY A 684 -5.39 -5.77 40.88
CA GLY A 684 -4.39 -6.71 40.40
C GLY A 684 -4.84 -7.49 39.16
N LEU A 685 -3.88 -8.18 38.52
CA LEU A 685 -4.18 -8.98 37.34
C LEU A 685 -4.95 -10.25 37.71
N PHE A 686 -4.67 -10.83 38.90
CA PHE A 686 -5.26 -12.09 39.34
C PHE A 686 -6.10 -11.90 40.58
N ARG A 687 -7.27 -12.55 40.64
CA ARG A 687 -8.10 -12.65 41.84
C ARG A 687 -7.51 -13.67 42.80
N LYS A 688 -7.18 -13.28 44.03
CA LYS A 688 -6.76 -14.21 45.09
C LYS A 688 -8.00 -14.96 45.59
N GLU A 689 -8.13 -16.25 45.27
CA GLU A 689 -9.13 -17.11 45.93
C GLU A 689 -8.66 -17.50 47.33
N ARG A 690 -9.60 -17.53 48.32
CA ARG A 690 -9.34 -17.83 49.72
C ARG A 690 -8.93 -19.31 50.00
N ALA A 691 -8.85 -20.15 48.98
CA ALA A 691 -8.45 -21.56 49.14
C ALA A 691 -6.92 -21.71 49.07
N ALA A 692 -6.34 -22.19 50.13
CA ALA A 692 -4.92 -22.18 50.48
C ALA A 692 -4.01 -23.10 49.63
N SER A 693 -4.27 -23.41 48.38
CA SER A 693 -3.34 -24.22 47.55
C SER A 693 -3.41 -24.04 46.02
N ALA A 694 -4.23 -23.15 45.47
CA ALA A 694 -4.24 -22.92 44.03
C ALA A 694 -3.02 -22.12 43.57
N ARG A 695 -1.96 -22.79 43.12
CA ARG A 695 -0.88 -22.16 42.35
C ARG A 695 -1.48 -21.57 41.07
N VAL A 696 -1.24 -20.27 40.83
CA VAL A 696 -1.57 -19.64 39.50
C VAL A 696 -0.94 -20.53 38.43
N PRO A 697 -1.72 -20.98 37.42
CA PRO A 697 -1.15 -21.73 36.31
C PRO A 697 -0.04 -20.89 35.68
N LEU A 698 1.18 -21.44 35.63
CA LEU A 698 2.36 -20.77 35.06
C LEU A 698 2.19 -20.39 33.60
N ASP A 699 1.14 -20.93 32.93
CA ASP A 699 0.92 -20.81 31.48
C ASP A 699 -0.23 -19.85 31.10
N THR A 700 -0.83 -19.13 32.05
CA THR A 700 -1.99 -18.25 31.78
C THR A 700 -1.71 -17.19 30.72
N PHE A 701 -0.49 -16.68 30.66
CA PHE A 701 -0.03 -15.67 29.70
C PHE A 701 1.26 -16.12 28.99
N SER A 702 1.35 -17.37 28.58
CA SER A 702 2.57 -17.96 28.03
C SER A 702 3.07 -17.25 26.74
N ARG A 703 2.20 -16.59 25.99
CA ARG A 703 2.52 -15.88 24.74
C ARG A 703 2.51 -14.36 24.87
N LEU A 704 2.29 -13.80 26.07
CA LEU A 704 2.20 -12.35 26.25
C LEU A 704 3.53 -11.66 25.89
N LYS A 705 3.54 -10.86 24.83
CA LYS A 705 4.68 -10.08 24.32
C LYS A 705 4.67 -8.66 24.87
N ASN A 706 3.50 -8.04 24.93
CA ASN A 706 3.34 -6.64 25.30
C ASN A 706 2.26 -6.47 26.36
N PHE A 707 2.58 -5.71 27.41
CA PHE A 707 1.66 -5.32 28.46
C PHE A 707 1.73 -3.81 28.66
N PHE A 708 0.58 -3.13 28.49
CA PHE A 708 0.45 -1.70 28.69
C PHE A 708 -0.56 -1.41 29.78
N TYR A 709 -0.17 -0.60 30.77
CA TYR A 709 -1.02 -0.08 31.83
C TYR A 709 -0.84 1.43 31.89
N LEU A 710 -1.92 2.22 31.65
CA LEU A 710 -1.93 3.68 31.64
C LEU A 710 -3.10 4.24 32.44
#